data_d883ba02cac82a562961470050a80b65
#
_entry.id   d883ba02cac82a562961470050a80b65
#
_cell.length_a   1.000
_cell.length_b   1.000
_cell.length_c   1.000
_cell.angle_alpha   90.00
_cell.angle_beta   90.00
_cell.angle_gamma   90.00
#
_symmetry.space_group_name_H-M   'P 1'
#
loop_
_entity.id
_entity.type
_entity.pdbx_description
1 polymer ?
#
loop_
_entity_poly.entity_id
_entity_poly.type
_entity_poly.pdbx_seq_one_letter_code
_entity_poly.pdbx_strand_id
1 'polypeptide(L)'
;MNVRNLGRVLSKGNINIKLDNNILDVRNSSILIGGSPLYIDGKIDEKSVADINISADKLPLATLFNAFAPEDMRKNYNFKSGNATLKLNITGKLKDAAASLKFGLDNLSVSDKSMSAYNEKLTGDFLIRAKELSGKINNDNFRVYLPSTASKITVPKLNIEVADNNITIKENSILFNDKSSLKYSGGIVDYNKLKSINFNTNGSINTDDLIKLIGREFKPFIHSQGSIPVKLTFDGDRQKQTLFAQAMCDKENFLTPVDFKNTAGLTTTIQSVVDFKPGRIKIKKTGLFKRTVNVDEDGNEIVKLDEIFGIDGTIAGDRINLIKITMPKAMSGNIYAFPQSEFGLKGRAFVFGELKSPRLRGGYEVTNLSIPELLLTLKQSDLDFKGHSADFAVRDLMLNGSDMQINGTFSTLPSTDFEISKLDVSSKYLNVDKVMNVSERALKYAPKTPAKTSASSQPADIPVIIYNGSINFARIVTGNIDIRNTQAGISLANNIFNIRNLRTRAFNGRVRGNISMNLISSLLNIRLRGNGVNVEKALLDAAGMKDTLSGTASFDTDISLKGATYEEQMRSLKGDVNFDVRNGQFGPFGKLENLIIAENIRESQLFQTALGGVISGLTTIDTTHFSELKGTLSFNDGICNLKPVTSLGNILSLHIAGEFDLLRNYADMKVRARMASLVSNLLGPIGAINPANLINSAASLNIVTAKAFSIFCEMIPENEMSAIPSFSNKYVDNAATKFQLVVRGDAAKPLTLVKSFKWLATETEYQNAVDYVNSIPEPVEGSEATTIEEVVQEVDAEKKTLRYKVKNMFKKDKNAEETDR
;
A
#
# COMPACT_ATOMS: atom_id res chain seq x y z
N MET A 1 -27.88 -39.38 -23.74
CA MET A 1 -29.03 -39.16 -22.83
C MET A 1 -28.97 -40.21 -21.73
N ASN A 2 -28.85 -39.82 -20.47
CA ASN A 2 -28.62 -40.78 -19.39
C ASN A 2 -29.97 -41.32 -18.88
N VAL A 3 -30.31 -42.55 -19.29
CA VAL A 3 -31.61 -43.20 -19.03
C VAL A 3 -31.94 -43.28 -17.53
N ARG A 4 -30.96 -43.26 -16.63
CA ARG A 4 -31.16 -43.28 -15.18
C ARG A 4 -31.90 -42.04 -14.62
N ASN A 5 -31.79 -40.90 -15.29
CA ASN A 5 -32.46 -39.67 -14.85
C ASN A 5 -33.93 -39.58 -15.30
N LEU A 6 -34.28 -40.24 -16.39
CA LEU A 6 -35.67 -40.32 -16.89
C LEU A 6 -36.59 -41.01 -15.88
N GLY A 7 -36.13 -42.07 -15.22
CA GLY A 7 -36.95 -42.84 -14.28
C GLY A 7 -37.29 -42.10 -12.97
N ARG A 8 -36.60 -41.00 -12.64
CA ARG A 8 -36.92 -40.16 -11.46
C ARG A 8 -37.93 -39.08 -11.79
N VAL A 9 -38.09 -38.72 -13.05
CA VAL A 9 -38.90 -37.58 -13.50
C VAL A 9 -40.17 -38.08 -14.18
N LEU A 10 -40.05 -39.14 -14.94
CA LEU A 10 -41.18 -39.84 -15.53
C LEU A 10 -41.63 -40.92 -14.54
N SER A 11 -42.71 -40.69 -13.85
CA SER A 11 -43.29 -41.64 -12.90
C SER A 11 -44.67 -41.96 -13.36
N LYS A 12 -45.08 -43.19 -13.41
CA LYS A 12 -46.42 -43.66 -13.78
C LYS A 12 -46.94 -43.06 -15.10
N GLY A 13 -47.07 -43.84 -16.11
CA GLY A 13 -47.73 -43.51 -17.38
C GLY A 13 -48.88 -44.48 -17.62
N ASN A 14 -49.96 -43.95 -18.14
CA ASN A 14 -51.01 -44.77 -18.77
C ASN A 14 -50.98 -44.44 -20.26
N ILE A 15 -50.34 -45.28 -21.07
CA ILE A 15 -50.25 -45.08 -22.51
C ILE A 15 -51.19 -46.12 -23.16
N ASN A 16 -52.22 -45.61 -23.78
CA ASN A 16 -53.20 -46.41 -24.49
C ASN A 16 -53.07 -46.16 -26.02
N ILE A 17 -52.40 -47.04 -26.72
CA ILE A 17 -52.13 -46.93 -28.17
C ILE A 17 -52.76 -48.13 -28.87
N LYS A 18 -53.60 -47.88 -29.86
CA LYS A 18 -54.17 -48.87 -30.74
C LYS A 18 -53.68 -48.64 -32.15
N LEU A 19 -53.11 -49.66 -32.77
CA LEU A 19 -52.79 -49.66 -34.18
C LEU A 19 -53.74 -50.67 -34.86
N ASP A 20 -54.59 -50.20 -35.77
CA ASP A 20 -55.57 -51.01 -36.49
C ASP A 20 -55.69 -50.44 -37.91
N ASN A 21 -55.52 -51.28 -38.90
CA ASN A 21 -55.63 -50.94 -40.35
C ASN A 21 -54.85 -49.68 -40.73
N ASN A 22 -53.61 -49.58 -40.36
CA ASN A 22 -52.73 -48.41 -40.52
C ASN A 22 -53.21 -47.10 -39.86
N ILE A 23 -54.13 -47.20 -38.95
CA ILE A 23 -54.64 -46.10 -38.10
C ILE A 23 -53.95 -46.23 -36.74
N LEU A 24 -53.17 -45.23 -36.39
CA LEU A 24 -52.62 -45.04 -35.04
C LEU A 24 -53.60 -44.21 -34.22
N ASP A 25 -54.15 -44.79 -33.17
CA ASP A 25 -55.08 -44.13 -32.25
C ASP A 25 -54.50 -44.13 -30.84
N VAL A 26 -54.30 -42.93 -30.27
CA VAL A 26 -53.78 -42.65 -28.91
C VAL A 26 -54.94 -42.05 -28.11
N ARG A 27 -55.47 -42.76 -27.11
CA ARG A 27 -56.56 -42.24 -26.33
C ARG A 27 -56.27 -42.19 -24.85
N ASN A 28 -56.62 -41.05 -24.24
CA ASN A 28 -56.53 -40.88 -22.78
C ASN A 28 -55.23 -41.36 -22.22
N SER A 29 -54.12 -41.04 -22.99
CA SER A 29 -52.77 -41.36 -22.60
C SER A 29 -52.20 -40.24 -21.75
N SER A 30 -51.54 -40.60 -20.66
CA SER A 30 -50.88 -39.62 -19.81
C SER A 30 -49.53 -40.13 -19.26
N ILE A 31 -48.60 -39.23 -19.08
CA ILE A 31 -47.31 -39.50 -18.45
C ILE A 31 -47.12 -38.45 -17.35
N LEU A 32 -46.82 -38.89 -16.12
CA LEU A 32 -46.52 -37.96 -15.06
C LEU A 32 -45.05 -37.51 -15.19
N ILE A 33 -44.87 -36.22 -15.35
CA ILE A 33 -43.55 -35.56 -15.42
C ILE A 33 -43.39 -34.72 -14.17
N GLY A 34 -42.48 -35.11 -13.28
CA GLY A 34 -42.31 -34.42 -11.99
C GLY A 34 -43.57 -34.35 -11.14
N GLY A 35 -44.45 -35.36 -11.24
CA GLY A 35 -45.74 -35.43 -10.56
C GLY A 35 -46.89 -34.71 -11.28
N SER A 36 -46.63 -34.02 -12.39
CA SER A 36 -47.67 -33.33 -13.19
C SER A 36 -47.99 -34.13 -14.46
N PRO A 37 -49.27 -34.28 -14.83
CA PRO A 37 -49.65 -35.05 -15.99
C PRO A 37 -49.38 -34.29 -17.30
N LEU A 38 -48.75 -34.97 -18.23
CA LEU A 38 -48.72 -34.62 -19.65
C LEU A 38 -49.71 -35.54 -20.35
N TYR A 39 -50.77 -35.00 -20.93
CA TYR A 39 -51.80 -35.72 -21.64
C TYR A 39 -51.46 -35.79 -23.14
N ILE A 40 -51.73 -36.94 -23.74
CA ILE A 40 -51.51 -37.18 -25.16
C ILE A 40 -52.74 -37.89 -25.68
N ASP A 41 -53.43 -37.25 -26.59
CA ASP A 41 -54.55 -37.78 -27.31
C ASP A 41 -54.43 -37.52 -28.81
N GLY A 42 -54.91 -38.45 -29.63
CA GLY A 42 -54.93 -38.14 -31.06
C GLY A 42 -54.96 -39.36 -31.94
N LYS A 43 -55.07 -39.11 -33.21
CA LYS A 43 -55.18 -40.11 -34.25
C LYS A 43 -54.32 -39.75 -35.45
N ILE A 44 -53.72 -40.75 -36.07
CA ILE A 44 -53.16 -40.66 -37.42
C ILE A 44 -53.91 -41.70 -38.25
N ASP A 45 -54.58 -41.20 -39.27
CA ASP A 45 -55.37 -42.06 -40.13
C ASP A 45 -54.52 -42.77 -41.23
N GLU A 46 -55.15 -43.70 -41.94
CA GLU A 46 -54.58 -44.46 -43.03
C GLU A 46 -53.96 -43.58 -44.17
N LYS A 47 -54.41 -42.33 -44.33
CA LYS A 47 -53.89 -41.32 -45.27
C LYS A 47 -52.79 -40.47 -44.69
N SER A 48 -52.29 -40.87 -43.53
CA SER A 48 -51.26 -40.10 -42.78
C SER A 48 -51.72 -38.69 -42.39
N VAL A 49 -52.99 -38.50 -42.14
CA VAL A 49 -53.53 -37.26 -41.57
C VAL A 49 -53.48 -37.36 -40.06
N ALA A 50 -52.77 -36.51 -39.41
CA ALA A 50 -52.65 -36.42 -37.98
C ALA A 50 -53.68 -35.46 -37.38
N ASP A 51 -54.24 -35.83 -36.22
CA ASP A 51 -54.93 -34.99 -35.26
C ASP A 51 -54.43 -35.38 -33.85
N ILE A 52 -53.40 -34.70 -33.39
CA ILE A 52 -52.70 -35.04 -32.16
C ILE A 52 -52.76 -33.85 -31.22
N ASN A 53 -53.21 -34.05 -30.00
CA ASN A 53 -53.25 -33.10 -28.91
C ASN A 53 -52.32 -33.53 -27.79
N ILE A 54 -51.39 -32.65 -27.41
CA ILE A 54 -50.50 -32.82 -26.27
C ILE A 54 -50.73 -31.64 -25.35
N SER A 55 -51.05 -31.90 -24.10
CA SER A 55 -51.30 -30.83 -23.14
C SER A 55 -50.73 -31.15 -21.75
N ALA A 56 -50.34 -30.11 -21.08
CA ALA A 56 -49.94 -30.21 -19.69
C ALA A 56 -50.21 -28.88 -18.97
N ASP A 57 -50.74 -28.99 -17.75
CA ASP A 57 -50.93 -27.85 -16.88
C ASP A 57 -49.93 -27.94 -15.70
N LYS A 58 -49.14 -26.96 -15.41
CA LYS A 58 -48.22 -26.89 -14.27
C LYS A 58 -47.07 -27.91 -14.26
N LEU A 59 -46.38 -28.08 -15.40
CA LEU A 59 -45.14 -28.83 -15.41
C LEU A 59 -44.05 -28.11 -14.58
N PRO A 60 -43.41 -28.76 -13.58
CA PRO A 60 -42.43 -28.10 -12.70
C PRO A 60 -41.12 -27.92 -13.44
N LEU A 61 -40.78 -26.66 -13.81
CA LEU A 61 -39.59 -26.32 -14.60
C LEU A 61 -38.28 -26.70 -13.93
N ALA A 62 -38.17 -26.54 -12.61
CA ALA A 62 -37.01 -26.95 -11.85
C ALA A 62 -36.73 -28.46 -11.97
N THR A 63 -37.77 -29.27 -11.91
CA THR A 63 -37.65 -30.72 -12.07
C THR A 63 -37.24 -31.09 -13.50
N LEU A 64 -37.87 -30.46 -14.49
CA LEU A 64 -37.53 -30.66 -15.91
C LEU A 64 -36.10 -30.25 -16.21
N PHE A 65 -35.68 -29.11 -15.73
CA PHE A 65 -34.32 -28.62 -15.93
C PHE A 65 -33.29 -29.58 -15.32
N ASN A 66 -33.48 -29.97 -14.08
CA ASN A 66 -32.56 -30.90 -13.38
C ASN A 66 -32.49 -32.27 -14.05
N ALA A 67 -33.53 -32.68 -14.73
CA ALA A 67 -33.60 -33.99 -15.41
C ALA A 67 -33.02 -33.97 -16.84
N PHE A 68 -33.28 -32.92 -17.62
CA PHE A 68 -33.05 -32.89 -19.06
C PHE A 68 -31.98 -31.92 -19.49
N ALA A 69 -31.60 -30.90 -18.67
CA ALA A 69 -30.58 -29.97 -19.03
C ALA A 69 -29.17 -30.61 -19.07
N PRO A 70 -28.30 -30.19 -19.97
CA PRO A 70 -26.92 -30.62 -19.99
C PRO A 70 -26.22 -30.38 -18.64
N GLU A 71 -25.20 -31.16 -18.35
CA GLU A 71 -24.49 -31.10 -17.06
C GLU A 71 -23.85 -29.74 -16.78
N ASP A 72 -23.26 -29.15 -17.81
CA ASP A 72 -22.68 -27.81 -17.78
C ASP A 72 -23.71 -26.72 -17.44
N MET A 73 -24.92 -26.81 -18.01
CA MET A 73 -26.00 -25.90 -17.67
C MET A 73 -26.50 -26.10 -16.21
N ARG A 74 -26.63 -27.36 -15.75
CA ARG A 74 -27.03 -27.63 -14.37
C ARG A 74 -26.00 -27.19 -13.33
N LYS A 75 -24.72 -27.17 -13.66
CA LYS A 75 -23.65 -26.65 -12.79
C LYS A 75 -23.69 -25.13 -12.71
N ASN A 76 -24.08 -24.44 -13.77
CA ASN A 76 -24.03 -23.00 -13.87
C ASN A 76 -25.34 -22.32 -13.48
N TYR A 77 -26.47 -22.94 -13.70
CA TYR A 77 -27.81 -22.37 -13.45
C TYR A 77 -28.59 -23.14 -12.41
N ASN A 78 -29.25 -22.39 -11.52
CA ASN A 78 -30.14 -22.92 -10.50
C ASN A 78 -31.59 -22.46 -10.76
N PHE A 79 -32.48 -23.38 -11.14
CA PHE A 79 -33.90 -23.12 -11.27
C PHE A 79 -34.58 -23.32 -9.91
N LYS A 80 -34.99 -22.20 -9.29
CA LYS A 80 -35.62 -22.21 -7.95
C LYS A 80 -37.10 -22.52 -7.97
N SER A 81 -37.80 -22.02 -8.99
CA SER A 81 -39.22 -22.16 -9.15
C SER A 81 -39.66 -21.95 -10.60
N GLY A 82 -40.91 -22.29 -10.88
CA GLY A 82 -41.57 -22.04 -12.15
C GLY A 82 -42.38 -23.23 -12.59
N ASN A 83 -43.54 -22.95 -13.19
CA ASN A 83 -44.41 -23.94 -13.82
C ASN A 83 -44.58 -23.64 -15.29
N ALA A 84 -44.68 -24.66 -16.12
CA ALA A 84 -45.01 -24.53 -17.52
C ALA A 84 -46.36 -25.09 -17.81
N THR A 85 -47.13 -24.41 -18.63
CA THR A 85 -48.32 -24.93 -19.30
C THR A 85 -47.97 -25.18 -20.77
N LEU A 86 -48.51 -26.22 -21.35
CA LEU A 86 -48.25 -26.57 -22.74
C LEU A 86 -49.58 -27.09 -23.37
N LYS A 87 -49.88 -26.55 -24.56
CA LYS A 87 -50.91 -27.10 -25.44
C LYS A 87 -50.34 -27.13 -26.85
N LEU A 88 -50.13 -28.32 -27.37
CA LEU A 88 -49.67 -28.55 -28.72
C LEU A 88 -50.73 -29.34 -29.46
N ASN A 89 -51.22 -28.77 -30.54
CA ASN A 89 -52.19 -29.43 -31.45
C ASN A 89 -51.51 -29.54 -32.83
N ILE A 90 -51.49 -30.77 -33.39
CA ILE A 90 -50.90 -31.07 -34.68
C ILE A 90 -52.03 -31.63 -35.55
N THR A 91 -52.35 -30.91 -36.66
CA THR A 91 -53.46 -31.28 -37.54
C THR A 91 -53.05 -31.27 -38.99
N GLY A 92 -53.60 -32.24 -39.78
CA GLY A 92 -53.36 -32.29 -41.25
C GLY A 92 -52.42 -33.41 -41.67
N LYS A 93 -52.07 -33.44 -42.96
CA LYS A 93 -51.15 -34.47 -43.52
C LYS A 93 -49.78 -34.33 -42.90
N LEU A 94 -49.13 -35.38 -42.42
CA LEU A 94 -47.84 -35.33 -41.74
C LEU A 94 -46.76 -34.56 -42.50
N LYS A 95 -46.82 -34.57 -43.85
CA LYS A 95 -45.85 -33.77 -44.68
C LYS A 95 -46.07 -32.26 -44.58
N ASP A 96 -47.33 -31.82 -44.35
CA ASP A 96 -47.72 -30.41 -44.34
C ASP A 96 -48.60 -30.09 -43.13
N ALA A 97 -48.40 -30.82 -42.05
CA ALA A 97 -49.23 -30.66 -40.84
C ALA A 97 -49.08 -29.26 -40.29
N ALA A 98 -50.20 -28.70 -39.84
CA ALA A 98 -50.18 -27.48 -39.05
C ALA A 98 -50.01 -27.85 -37.57
N ALA A 99 -49.10 -27.16 -36.91
CA ALA A 99 -48.88 -27.27 -35.45
C ALA A 99 -49.23 -25.95 -34.74
N SER A 100 -50.20 -26.01 -33.83
CA SER A 100 -50.50 -24.89 -32.92
C SER A 100 -49.88 -25.16 -31.57
N LEU A 101 -49.00 -24.32 -31.11
CA LEU A 101 -48.30 -24.41 -29.86
C LEU A 101 -48.67 -23.22 -28.97
N LYS A 102 -49.34 -23.49 -27.85
CA LYS A 102 -49.56 -22.53 -26.76
C LYS A 102 -48.80 -22.97 -25.56
N PHE A 103 -47.95 -22.06 -25.03
CA PHE A 103 -47.25 -22.34 -23.76
C PHE A 103 -47.33 -21.15 -22.82
N GLY A 104 -47.24 -21.43 -21.56
CA GLY A 104 -47.10 -20.43 -20.49
C GLY A 104 -46.03 -20.85 -19.52
N LEU A 105 -45.24 -19.88 -19.03
CA LEU A 105 -44.33 -20.05 -17.94
C LEU A 105 -44.72 -19.08 -16.84
N ASP A 106 -45.05 -19.61 -15.67
CA ASP A 106 -45.54 -18.85 -14.52
C ASP A 106 -44.51 -18.89 -13.38
N ASN A 107 -44.21 -17.74 -12.76
CA ASN A 107 -43.35 -17.60 -11.60
C ASN A 107 -41.96 -18.25 -11.76
N LEU A 108 -41.37 -18.10 -12.94
CA LEU A 108 -40.04 -18.59 -13.23
C LEU A 108 -39.00 -17.83 -12.43
N SER A 109 -38.16 -18.56 -11.68
CA SER A 109 -37.01 -18.01 -10.96
C SER A 109 -35.77 -18.84 -11.27
N VAL A 110 -34.78 -18.19 -11.83
CA VAL A 110 -33.50 -18.81 -12.18
C VAL A 110 -32.35 -17.91 -11.69
N SER A 111 -31.25 -18.51 -11.26
CA SER A 111 -30.08 -17.78 -10.83
C SER A 111 -28.81 -18.49 -11.22
N ASP A 112 -27.75 -17.72 -11.42
CA ASP A 112 -26.37 -18.18 -11.48
C ASP A 112 -25.51 -17.41 -10.48
N LYS A 113 -24.16 -17.50 -10.61
CA LYS A 113 -23.21 -16.77 -9.74
C LYS A 113 -23.25 -15.26 -9.94
N SER A 114 -23.69 -14.78 -11.10
CA SER A 114 -23.61 -13.37 -11.54
C SER A 114 -24.96 -12.66 -11.49
N MET A 115 -26.07 -13.38 -11.61
CA MET A 115 -27.40 -12.79 -11.68
C MET A 115 -28.50 -13.67 -11.12
N SER A 116 -29.64 -13.05 -10.79
CA SER A 116 -30.89 -13.73 -10.50
C SER A 116 -32.00 -13.16 -11.39
N ALA A 117 -32.67 -14.01 -12.14
CA ALA A 117 -33.79 -13.62 -13.01
C ALA A 117 -35.11 -14.15 -12.46
N TYR A 118 -36.13 -13.32 -12.52
CA TYR A 118 -37.48 -13.64 -12.16
C TYR A 118 -38.44 -13.24 -13.28
N ASN A 119 -39.38 -14.09 -13.64
CA ASN A 119 -40.43 -13.80 -14.60
C ASN A 119 -41.77 -14.18 -13.99
N GLU A 120 -42.71 -13.25 -13.93
CA GLU A 120 -44.01 -13.49 -13.39
C GLU A 120 -44.84 -14.36 -14.34
N LYS A 121 -44.96 -13.98 -15.62
CA LYS A 121 -45.69 -14.69 -16.62
C LYS A 121 -45.12 -14.47 -18.02
N LEU A 122 -44.80 -15.56 -18.70
CA LEU A 122 -44.44 -15.59 -20.11
C LEU A 122 -45.44 -16.50 -20.84
N THR A 123 -46.05 -16.01 -21.90
CA THR A 123 -46.96 -16.80 -22.74
C THR A 123 -46.54 -16.75 -24.19
N GLY A 124 -46.65 -17.88 -24.86
CA GLY A 124 -46.47 -17.98 -26.30
C GLY A 124 -47.66 -18.66 -26.96
N ASP A 125 -48.07 -18.17 -28.12
CA ASP A 125 -49.08 -18.73 -28.97
C ASP A 125 -48.57 -18.73 -30.44
N PHE A 126 -48.23 -19.90 -30.93
CA PHE A 126 -47.62 -20.10 -32.21
C PHE A 126 -48.42 -21.03 -33.10
N LEU A 127 -48.44 -20.70 -34.40
CA LEU A 127 -48.95 -21.53 -35.44
C LEU A 127 -47.87 -21.79 -36.49
N ILE A 128 -47.56 -23.05 -36.72
CA ILE A 128 -46.66 -23.51 -37.77
C ILE A 128 -47.48 -24.13 -38.86
N ARG A 129 -47.44 -23.60 -40.07
CA ARG A 129 -48.11 -24.12 -41.24
C ARG A 129 -47.22 -24.04 -42.47
N ALA A 130 -47.01 -25.14 -43.17
CA ALA A 130 -46.21 -25.18 -44.40
C ALA A 130 -44.82 -24.56 -44.25
N LYS A 131 -44.14 -24.72 -43.12
CA LYS A 131 -42.86 -24.15 -42.71
C LYS A 131 -42.88 -22.65 -42.39
N GLU A 132 -44.05 -22.01 -42.39
CA GLU A 132 -44.20 -20.64 -41.89
C GLU A 132 -44.57 -20.66 -40.41
N LEU A 133 -43.85 -19.80 -39.67
CA LEU A 133 -44.11 -19.62 -38.23
C LEU A 133 -44.83 -18.28 -38.06
N SER A 134 -45.98 -18.32 -37.40
CA SER A 134 -46.65 -17.11 -36.95
C SER A 134 -47.03 -17.25 -35.49
N GLY A 135 -47.08 -16.13 -34.74
CA GLY A 135 -47.46 -16.22 -33.35
C GLY A 135 -47.09 -14.97 -32.56
N LYS A 136 -47.29 -15.07 -31.24
CA LYS A 136 -47.03 -14.00 -30.31
C LYS A 136 -46.38 -14.54 -29.06
N ILE A 137 -45.43 -13.73 -28.50
CA ILE A 137 -44.88 -13.92 -27.17
C ILE A 137 -45.28 -12.70 -26.35
N ASN A 138 -45.87 -12.92 -25.21
CA ASN A 138 -46.14 -11.86 -24.24
C ASN A 138 -45.47 -12.22 -22.93
N ASN A 139 -44.82 -11.25 -22.35
CA ASN A 139 -44.17 -11.38 -21.06
C ASN A 139 -44.67 -10.29 -20.13
N ASP A 140 -44.97 -10.67 -18.91
CA ASP A 140 -45.31 -9.75 -17.83
C ASP A 140 -44.26 -9.82 -16.75
N ASN A 141 -43.73 -8.65 -16.37
CA ASN A 141 -42.88 -8.41 -15.21
C ASN A 141 -41.63 -9.30 -15.14
N PHE A 142 -40.80 -9.23 -16.19
CA PHE A 142 -39.47 -9.83 -16.15
C PHE A 142 -38.50 -8.94 -15.37
N ARG A 143 -37.79 -9.52 -14.40
CA ARG A 143 -36.84 -8.82 -13.53
C ARG A 143 -35.49 -9.55 -13.51
N VAL A 144 -34.42 -8.82 -13.61
CA VAL A 144 -33.05 -9.33 -13.42
C VAL A 144 -32.41 -8.53 -12.31
N TYR A 145 -31.82 -9.24 -11.36
CA TYR A 145 -31.00 -8.66 -10.29
C TYR A 145 -29.55 -9.04 -10.49
N LEU A 146 -28.65 -8.04 -10.45
CA LEU A 146 -27.21 -8.17 -10.57
C LEU A 146 -26.57 -7.92 -9.18
N PRO A 147 -26.18 -8.98 -8.43
CA PRO A 147 -25.64 -8.82 -7.08
C PRO A 147 -24.37 -7.98 -7.01
N SER A 148 -23.49 -8.11 -8.01
CA SER A 148 -22.19 -7.42 -8.07
C SER A 148 -22.30 -5.88 -8.03
N THR A 149 -23.38 -5.36 -8.66
CA THR A 149 -23.64 -3.91 -8.74
C THR A 149 -24.86 -3.49 -7.93
N ALA A 150 -25.53 -4.44 -7.26
CA ALA A 150 -26.82 -4.24 -6.58
C ALA A 150 -27.85 -3.55 -7.49
N SER A 151 -27.87 -3.93 -8.78
CA SER A 151 -28.73 -3.31 -9.81
C SER A 151 -29.87 -4.22 -10.19
N LYS A 152 -31.02 -3.62 -10.51
CA LYS A 152 -32.25 -4.29 -10.91
C LYS A 152 -32.68 -3.78 -12.27
N ILE A 153 -32.92 -4.69 -13.20
CA ILE A 153 -33.51 -4.43 -14.51
C ILE A 153 -34.92 -5.00 -14.49
N THR A 154 -35.92 -4.22 -14.87
CA THR A 154 -37.31 -4.66 -14.97
C THR A 154 -37.83 -4.39 -16.35
N VAL A 155 -38.40 -5.39 -16.98
CA VAL A 155 -39.17 -5.28 -18.23
C VAL A 155 -40.65 -5.56 -17.87
N PRO A 156 -41.44 -4.51 -17.64
CA PRO A 156 -42.83 -4.67 -17.17
C PRO A 156 -43.69 -5.49 -18.13
N LYS A 157 -43.53 -5.24 -19.43
CA LYS A 157 -44.20 -5.96 -20.51
C LYS A 157 -43.24 -6.14 -21.70
N LEU A 158 -43.38 -7.26 -22.39
CA LEU A 158 -42.70 -7.52 -23.65
C LEU A 158 -43.72 -8.19 -24.59
N ASN A 159 -43.95 -7.58 -25.74
CA ASN A 159 -44.86 -8.12 -26.74
C ASN A 159 -44.07 -8.31 -28.06
N ILE A 160 -43.94 -9.56 -28.47
CA ILE A 160 -43.29 -9.95 -29.70
C ILE A 160 -44.35 -10.62 -30.61
N GLU A 161 -44.43 -10.20 -31.84
CA GLU A 161 -45.26 -10.76 -32.87
C GLU A 161 -44.40 -11.33 -34.00
N VAL A 162 -44.67 -12.55 -34.43
CA VAL A 162 -44.03 -13.24 -35.50
C VAL A 162 -45.06 -13.51 -36.59
N ALA A 163 -44.92 -12.96 -37.76
CA ALA A 163 -45.82 -13.19 -38.91
C ALA A 163 -45.08 -12.95 -40.22
N ASP A 164 -45.38 -13.73 -41.23
CA ASP A 164 -44.84 -13.59 -42.58
C ASP A 164 -43.31 -13.49 -42.64
N ASN A 165 -42.65 -14.36 -41.85
CA ASN A 165 -41.20 -14.32 -41.63
C ASN A 165 -40.67 -13.02 -41.01
N ASN A 166 -41.51 -12.17 -40.45
CA ASN A 166 -41.13 -10.96 -39.75
C ASN A 166 -41.28 -11.14 -38.22
N ILE A 167 -40.39 -10.46 -37.48
CA ILE A 167 -40.52 -10.33 -36.03
C ILE A 167 -40.74 -8.86 -35.72
N THR A 168 -41.80 -8.55 -35.00
CA THR A 168 -42.13 -7.20 -34.55
C THR A 168 -42.18 -7.14 -33.04
N ILE A 169 -41.41 -6.22 -32.46
CA ILE A 169 -41.46 -5.91 -31.05
C ILE A 169 -42.15 -4.55 -30.91
N LYS A 170 -43.34 -4.58 -30.29
CA LYS A 170 -44.11 -3.35 -30.04
C LYS A 170 -43.39 -2.50 -29.01
N GLU A 171 -43.70 -1.21 -28.97
CA GLU A 171 -43.09 -0.29 -27.98
C GLU A 171 -43.40 -0.79 -26.55
N ASN A 172 -42.31 -0.95 -25.81
CA ASN A 172 -42.30 -1.39 -24.42
C ASN A 172 -41.30 -0.58 -23.61
N SER A 173 -41.22 -0.78 -22.30
CA SER A 173 -40.26 -0.09 -21.45
C SER A 173 -39.35 -1.06 -20.72
N ILE A 174 -38.12 -0.62 -20.52
CA ILE A 174 -37.13 -1.21 -19.58
C ILE A 174 -36.93 -0.21 -18.47
N LEU A 175 -37.10 -0.65 -17.24
CA LEU A 175 -36.75 0.14 -16.05
C LEU A 175 -35.43 -0.38 -15.49
N PHE A 176 -34.50 0.51 -15.28
CA PHE A 176 -33.24 0.20 -14.65
C PHE A 176 -33.20 0.86 -13.27
N ASN A 177 -33.12 0.02 -12.22
CA ASN A 177 -33.45 0.39 -10.85
C ASN A 177 -34.83 1.09 -10.79
N ASP A 178 -34.94 2.20 -10.05
CA ASP A 178 -36.23 2.88 -9.89
C ASP A 178 -36.29 4.26 -10.57
N LYS A 179 -35.14 4.73 -11.12
CA LYS A 179 -35.01 6.10 -11.64
C LYS A 179 -34.77 6.18 -13.14
N SER A 180 -34.34 5.08 -13.77
CA SER A 180 -34.03 5.05 -15.20
C SER A 180 -35.12 4.33 -15.98
N SER A 181 -35.55 4.90 -17.11
CA SER A 181 -36.58 4.33 -17.97
C SER A 181 -36.21 4.49 -19.43
N LEU A 182 -36.24 3.39 -20.16
CA LEU A 182 -35.98 3.32 -21.59
C LEU A 182 -37.17 2.70 -22.28
N LYS A 183 -37.68 3.34 -23.34
CA LYS A 183 -38.63 2.76 -24.26
C LYS A 183 -37.88 2.07 -25.39
N TYR A 184 -38.34 0.93 -25.83
CA TYR A 184 -37.75 0.21 -26.95
C TYR A 184 -38.85 -0.35 -27.87
N SER A 185 -38.53 -0.40 -29.14
CA SER A 185 -39.35 -1.01 -30.19
C SER A 185 -38.48 -1.44 -31.34
N GLY A 186 -38.99 -2.29 -32.19
CA GLY A 186 -38.24 -2.70 -33.39
C GLY A 186 -38.72 -3.99 -34.01
N GLY A 187 -37.93 -4.51 -34.95
CA GLY A 187 -38.25 -5.76 -35.59
C GLY A 187 -37.20 -6.24 -36.56
N ILE A 188 -37.49 -7.39 -37.11
CA ILE A 188 -36.68 -8.04 -38.14
C ILE A 188 -37.63 -8.38 -39.29
N VAL A 189 -37.29 -7.89 -40.47
CA VAL A 189 -37.98 -8.21 -41.71
C VAL A 189 -37.27 -9.40 -42.36
N ASP A 190 -38.04 -10.42 -42.72
CA ASP A 190 -37.56 -11.70 -43.28
C ASP A 190 -36.39 -12.28 -42.44
N TYR A 191 -36.72 -12.79 -41.25
CA TYR A 191 -35.71 -13.30 -40.32
C TYR A 191 -34.87 -14.46 -40.89
N ASN A 192 -35.37 -15.18 -41.95
CA ASN A 192 -34.60 -16.22 -42.64
C ASN A 192 -33.47 -15.63 -43.50
N LYS A 193 -33.64 -14.44 -44.09
CA LYS A 193 -32.67 -13.75 -44.94
C LYS A 193 -32.04 -12.55 -44.27
N LEU A 194 -32.57 -12.15 -43.10
CA LEU A 194 -32.23 -10.90 -42.40
C LEU A 194 -32.24 -9.70 -43.35
N LYS A 195 -33.39 -9.50 -44.03
CA LYS A 195 -33.53 -8.44 -45.03
C LYS A 195 -33.43 -7.04 -44.41
N SER A 196 -33.95 -6.90 -43.20
CA SER A 196 -33.82 -5.65 -42.41
C SER A 196 -33.95 -5.96 -40.95
N ILE A 197 -33.13 -5.29 -40.14
CA ILE A 197 -33.22 -5.21 -38.68
C ILE A 197 -33.39 -3.74 -38.32
N ASN A 198 -34.30 -3.44 -37.42
CA ASN A 198 -34.49 -2.12 -36.86
C ASN A 198 -34.87 -2.22 -35.40
N PHE A 199 -34.06 -1.65 -34.50
CA PHE A 199 -34.36 -1.48 -33.10
C PHE A 199 -34.12 -0.04 -32.70
N ASN A 200 -35.09 0.53 -32.01
CA ASN A 200 -35.03 1.87 -31.46
C ASN A 200 -35.22 1.82 -29.96
N THR A 201 -34.36 2.54 -29.26
CA THR A 201 -34.46 2.72 -27.81
C THR A 201 -34.26 4.19 -27.52
N ASN A 202 -35.16 4.76 -26.72
CA ASN A 202 -35.03 6.12 -26.23
C ASN A 202 -35.53 6.23 -24.78
N GLY A 203 -35.05 7.22 -24.05
CA GLY A 203 -35.44 7.41 -22.69
C GLY A 203 -34.43 8.20 -21.88
N SER A 204 -34.36 7.96 -20.59
CA SER A 204 -33.39 8.61 -19.73
C SER A 204 -32.76 7.61 -18.76
N ILE A 205 -31.49 7.76 -18.53
CA ILE A 205 -30.73 7.02 -17.54
C ILE A 205 -30.33 7.97 -16.43
N ASN A 206 -30.75 7.66 -15.21
CA ASN A 206 -30.30 8.40 -14.05
C ASN A 206 -28.82 8.10 -13.77
N THR A 207 -28.04 9.15 -13.50
CA THR A 207 -26.59 9.04 -13.32
C THR A 207 -26.18 8.20 -12.11
N ASP A 208 -26.99 8.20 -11.03
CA ASP A 208 -26.74 7.32 -9.88
C ASP A 208 -26.88 5.83 -10.25
N ASP A 209 -27.85 5.52 -11.12
CA ASP A 209 -28.04 4.15 -11.60
C ASP A 209 -26.90 3.72 -12.54
N LEU A 210 -26.44 4.63 -13.38
CA LEU A 210 -25.27 4.38 -14.24
C LEU A 210 -23.99 4.14 -13.42
N ILE A 211 -23.76 4.93 -12.36
CA ILE A 211 -22.61 4.76 -11.47
C ILE A 211 -22.64 3.42 -10.72
N LYS A 212 -23.81 2.91 -10.37
CA LYS A 212 -23.92 1.56 -9.81
C LYS A 212 -23.42 0.48 -10.76
N LEU A 213 -23.59 0.66 -12.07
CA LEU A 213 -23.09 -0.28 -13.09
C LEU A 213 -21.59 -0.21 -13.28
N ILE A 214 -20.98 0.98 -13.27
CA ILE A 214 -19.55 1.17 -13.51
C ILE A 214 -18.71 1.00 -12.24
N GLY A 215 -19.32 0.95 -11.05
CA GLY A 215 -18.67 0.79 -9.75
C GLY A 215 -18.73 2.06 -8.89
N ARG A 216 -19.10 1.88 -7.63
CA ARG A 216 -19.25 3.00 -6.67
C ARG A 216 -17.91 3.65 -6.32
N GLU A 217 -16.82 2.94 -6.48
CA GLU A 217 -15.45 3.41 -6.28
C GLU A 217 -15.07 4.57 -7.21
N PHE A 218 -15.67 4.64 -8.39
CA PHE A 218 -15.43 5.74 -9.33
C PHE A 218 -16.25 6.99 -9.04
N LYS A 219 -17.28 6.91 -8.20
CA LYS A 219 -18.18 8.03 -7.91
C LYS A 219 -17.46 9.32 -7.46
N PRO A 220 -16.44 9.29 -6.59
CA PRO A 220 -15.75 10.50 -6.16
C PRO A 220 -14.97 11.21 -7.27
N PHE A 221 -14.62 10.46 -8.34
CA PHE A 221 -13.82 10.97 -9.46
C PHE A 221 -14.69 11.37 -10.66
N ILE A 222 -16.01 11.16 -10.57
CA ILE A 222 -16.94 11.40 -11.66
C ILE A 222 -18.04 12.34 -11.18
N HIS A 223 -18.11 13.49 -11.79
CA HIS A 223 -19.28 14.38 -11.58
C HIS A 223 -20.49 13.80 -12.30
N SER A 224 -21.59 13.62 -11.59
CA SER A 224 -22.83 13.07 -12.13
C SER A 224 -24.04 13.68 -11.43
N GLN A 225 -25.01 14.11 -12.21
CA GLN A 225 -26.24 14.75 -11.71
C GLN A 225 -27.41 14.45 -12.65
N GLY A 226 -28.60 14.23 -12.07
CA GLY A 226 -29.85 14.12 -12.79
C GLY A 226 -29.98 12.88 -13.67
N SER A 227 -30.77 13.00 -14.71
CA SER A 227 -31.06 11.95 -15.69
C SER A 227 -30.61 12.36 -17.08
N ILE A 228 -29.84 11.54 -17.73
CA ILE A 228 -29.25 11.78 -19.06
C ILE A 228 -30.21 11.21 -20.12
N PRO A 229 -30.76 12.01 -21.04
CA PRO A 229 -31.49 11.49 -22.16
C PRO A 229 -30.59 10.66 -23.08
N VAL A 230 -31.04 9.45 -23.43
CA VAL A 230 -30.31 8.55 -24.29
C VAL A 230 -31.16 8.10 -25.46
N LYS A 231 -30.50 7.93 -26.61
CA LYS A 231 -31.08 7.34 -27.81
C LYS A 231 -30.13 6.28 -28.34
N LEU A 232 -30.69 5.14 -28.69
CA LEU A 232 -29.93 4.04 -29.29
C LEU A 232 -30.74 3.49 -30.44
N THR A 233 -30.14 3.36 -31.60
CA THR A 233 -30.74 2.70 -32.78
C THR A 233 -29.80 1.65 -33.33
N PHE A 234 -30.33 0.52 -33.71
CA PHE A 234 -29.60 -0.55 -34.39
C PHE A 234 -30.37 -0.92 -35.66
N ASP A 235 -29.80 -0.51 -36.80
CA ASP A 235 -30.44 -0.63 -38.08
C ASP A 235 -29.55 -1.36 -39.08
N GLY A 236 -30.13 -2.09 -40.00
CA GLY A 236 -29.36 -2.69 -41.09
C GLY A 236 -29.94 -3.98 -41.67
N ASP A 237 -29.09 -4.71 -42.32
CA ASP A 237 -29.39 -5.97 -42.97
C ASP A 237 -28.30 -7.02 -42.69
N ARG A 238 -28.35 -8.16 -43.36
CA ARG A 238 -27.35 -9.23 -43.21
C ARG A 238 -25.92 -8.78 -43.55
N GLN A 239 -25.77 -7.80 -44.42
CA GLN A 239 -24.44 -7.37 -44.92
C GLN A 239 -23.86 -6.21 -44.10
N LYS A 240 -24.74 -5.37 -43.59
CA LYS A 240 -24.34 -4.20 -42.82
C LYS A 240 -25.37 -3.88 -41.75
N GLN A 241 -24.93 -3.80 -40.48
CA GLN A 241 -25.71 -3.23 -39.39
C GLN A 241 -25.00 -1.98 -38.85
N THR A 242 -25.77 -1.00 -38.44
CA THR A 242 -25.27 0.24 -37.84
C THR A 242 -25.87 0.41 -36.47
N LEU A 243 -25.03 0.51 -35.45
CA LEU A 243 -25.39 0.94 -34.11
C LEU A 243 -25.13 2.44 -33.98
N PHE A 244 -26.16 3.20 -33.65
CA PHE A 244 -26.06 4.58 -33.25
C PHE A 244 -26.45 4.66 -31.77
N ALA A 245 -25.58 5.24 -30.94
CA ALA A 245 -25.84 5.51 -29.52
C ALA A 245 -25.52 6.97 -29.25
N GLN A 246 -26.42 7.63 -28.51
CA GLN A 246 -26.28 9.04 -28.14
C GLN A 246 -26.78 9.25 -26.71
N ALA A 247 -25.98 9.99 -25.91
CA ALA A 247 -26.36 10.49 -24.61
C ALA A 247 -26.20 12.00 -24.58
N MET A 248 -27.25 12.73 -24.24
CA MET A 248 -27.27 14.20 -24.23
C MET A 248 -27.00 14.68 -22.81
N CYS A 249 -25.86 15.31 -22.59
CA CYS A 249 -25.44 15.86 -21.32
C CYS A 249 -25.51 17.40 -21.39
N ASP A 250 -26.14 18.01 -20.41
CA ASP A 250 -26.22 19.47 -20.24
C ASP A 250 -25.69 19.88 -18.85
N LYS A 251 -25.93 21.13 -18.45
CA LYS A 251 -25.50 21.64 -17.15
C LYS A 251 -26.06 20.90 -15.94
N GLU A 252 -27.23 20.32 -16.11
CA GLU A 252 -28.00 19.75 -15.01
C GLU A 252 -27.85 18.21 -14.95
N ASN A 253 -27.55 17.59 -16.11
CA ASN A 253 -27.45 16.13 -16.23
C ASN A 253 -26.18 15.71 -17.00
N PHE A 254 -25.10 15.52 -16.35
CA PHE A 254 -23.85 15.13 -16.97
C PHE A 254 -23.11 14.02 -16.20
N LEU A 255 -22.20 13.36 -16.90
CA LEU A 255 -21.32 12.33 -16.36
C LEU A 255 -19.93 12.52 -16.96
N THR A 256 -18.99 13.04 -16.18
CA THR A 256 -17.60 13.24 -16.60
C THR A 256 -16.68 13.36 -15.38
N PRO A 257 -15.44 12.85 -15.44
CA PRO A 257 -14.45 13.02 -14.37
C PRO A 257 -13.86 14.43 -14.34
N VAL A 258 -14.07 15.22 -15.39
CA VAL A 258 -13.49 16.56 -15.54
C VAL A 258 -14.52 17.52 -16.12
N ASP A 259 -14.42 18.77 -15.70
CA ASP A 259 -15.16 19.89 -16.30
C ASP A 259 -14.24 20.66 -17.23
N PHE A 260 -14.50 20.57 -18.53
CA PHE A 260 -13.75 21.33 -19.53
C PHE A 260 -14.22 22.77 -19.57
N LYS A 261 -13.39 23.72 -19.19
CA LYS A 261 -13.71 25.15 -19.13
C LYS A 261 -14.30 25.69 -20.44
N ASN A 262 -13.85 25.13 -21.57
CA ASN A 262 -14.36 25.50 -22.90
C ASN A 262 -15.77 24.94 -23.19
N THR A 263 -16.28 24.04 -22.34
CA THR A 263 -17.60 23.42 -22.48
C THR A 263 -18.53 23.77 -21.31
N ALA A 264 -18.01 24.40 -20.26
CA ALA A 264 -18.81 24.83 -19.11
C ALA A 264 -19.98 25.71 -19.59
N GLY A 265 -21.19 25.28 -19.28
CA GLY A 265 -22.39 25.95 -19.68
C GLY A 265 -22.91 25.61 -21.08
N LEU A 266 -22.29 24.69 -21.77
CA LEU A 266 -22.67 24.21 -23.07
C LEU A 266 -23.23 22.79 -22.96
N THR A 267 -24.20 22.49 -23.85
CA THR A 267 -24.69 21.13 -24.04
C THR A 267 -23.61 20.27 -24.65
N THR A 268 -23.32 19.15 -24.02
CA THR A 268 -22.41 18.13 -24.58
C THR A 268 -23.19 16.89 -24.96
N THR A 269 -22.63 16.14 -25.88
CA THR A 269 -23.23 14.91 -26.39
C THR A 269 -22.16 13.84 -26.45
N ILE A 270 -22.38 12.70 -25.81
CA ILE A 270 -21.63 11.48 -26.04
C ILE A 270 -22.31 10.75 -27.17
N GLN A 271 -21.60 10.48 -28.24
CA GLN A 271 -22.16 9.81 -29.41
C GLN A 271 -21.24 8.68 -29.85
N SER A 272 -21.84 7.62 -30.38
CA SER A 272 -21.13 6.52 -31.02
C SER A 272 -21.88 6.05 -32.25
N VAL A 273 -21.18 5.87 -33.35
CA VAL A 273 -21.69 5.27 -34.56
C VAL A 273 -20.77 4.12 -34.95
N VAL A 274 -21.29 2.88 -34.91
CA VAL A 274 -20.52 1.69 -35.26
C VAL A 274 -21.21 0.91 -36.35
N ASP A 275 -20.50 0.71 -37.49
CA ASP A 275 -20.94 -0.18 -38.54
C ASP A 275 -20.36 -1.57 -38.32
N PHE A 276 -21.20 -2.56 -38.33
CA PHE A 276 -20.87 -3.99 -38.36
C PHE A 276 -21.05 -4.55 -39.77
N LYS A 277 -20.03 -5.19 -40.28
CA LYS A 277 -20.06 -5.98 -41.51
C LYS A 277 -19.43 -7.34 -41.23
N PRO A 278 -19.71 -8.39 -41.99
CA PRO A 278 -19.02 -9.68 -41.85
C PRO A 278 -17.51 -9.50 -41.78
N GLY A 279 -16.91 -9.91 -40.67
CA GLY A 279 -15.47 -9.79 -40.44
C GLY A 279 -14.90 -8.37 -40.27
N ARG A 280 -15.75 -7.32 -40.19
CA ARG A 280 -15.27 -5.92 -40.07
C ARG A 280 -16.18 -5.05 -39.23
N ILE A 281 -15.60 -4.36 -38.28
CA ILE A 281 -16.25 -3.34 -37.43
C ILE A 281 -15.63 -1.99 -37.80
N LYS A 282 -16.46 -0.99 -38.11
CA LYS A 282 -16.02 0.37 -38.36
C LYS A 282 -16.65 1.33 -37.35
N ILE A 283 -15.81 1.91 -36.53
CA ILE A 283 -16.15 2.95 -35.53
C ILE A 283 -16.11 4.29 -36.24
N LYS A 284 -17.16 5.10 -36.07
CA LYS A 284 -17.29 6.42 -36.71
C LYS A 284 -17.91 7.40 -35.72
N LYS A 285 -17.46 8.65 -35.71
CA LYS A 285 -18.06 9.72 -34.91
C LYS A 285 -18.39 9.28 -33.47
N THR A 286 -17.45 8.52 -32.88
CA THR A 286 -17.57 8.06 -31.49
C THR A 286 -16.76 9.00 -30.60
N GLY A 287 -17.37 9.54 -29.55
CA GLY A 287 -16.66 10.44 -28.65
C GLY A 287 -17.57 11.41 -27.90
N LEU A 288 -16.96 12.46 -27.39
CA LEU A 288 -17.60 13.58 -26.70
C LEU A 288 -17.60 14.81 -27.63
N PHE A 289 -18.75 15.39 -27.82
CA PHE A 289 -18.97 16.52 -28.72
C PHE A 289 -19.64 17.67 -27.99
N LYS A 290 -19.23 18.90 -28.31
CA LYS A 290 -19.99 20.11 -28.00
C LYS A 290 -21.16 20.22 -28.96
N ARG A 291 -22.36 20.34 -28.42
CA ARG A 291 -23.59 20.53 -29.20
C ARG A 291 -23.98 22.01 -29.24
N THR A 292 -24.04 22.56 -30.43
CA THR A 292 -24.58 23.92 -30.67
C THR A 292 -25.84 23.77 -31.51
N VAL A 293 -26.93 24.35 -31.08
CA VAL A 293 -28.19 24.39 -31.84
C VAL A 293 -28.30 25.78 -32.45
N ASN A 294 -28.30 25.85 -33.76
CA ASN A 294 -28.61 27.05 -34.51
C ASN A 294 -29.99 26.89 -35.15
N VAL A 295 -30.71 27.96 -35.37
CA VAL A 295 -32.00 27.96 -36.12
C VAL A 295 -31.70 28.52 -37.46
N ASP A 296 -32.15 27.86 -38.55
CA ASP A 296 -32.03 28.36 -39.90
C ASP A 296 -33.09 29.44 -40.19
N GLU A 297 -33.04 30.01 -41.41
CA GLU A 297 -33.99 31.06 -41.86
C GLU A 297 -35.43 30.54 -41.95
N ASP A 298 -35.63 29.24 -42.03
CA ASP A 298 -36.94 28.58 -42.09
C ASP A 298 -37.44 28.12 -40.71
N GLY A 299 -36.69 28.39 -39.63
CA GLY A 299 -37.05 28.04 -38.26
C GLY A 299 -36.67 26.60 -37.86
N ASN A 300 -35.93 25.87 -38.70
CA ASN A 300 -35.48 24.49 -38.37
C ASN A 300 -34.21 24.52 -37.49
N GLU A 301 -34.15 23.63 -36.52
CA GLU A 301 -32.96 23.45 -35.69
C GLU A 301 -31.82 22.76 -36.47
N ILE A 302 -30.71 23.45 -36.67
CA ILE A 302 -29.47 22.88 -37.18
C ILE A 302 -28.55 22.55 -35.99
N VAL A 303 -28.36 21.28 -35.75
CA VAL A 303 -27.45 20.80 -34.69
C VAL A 303 -26.04 20.64 -35.23
N LYS A 304 -25.12 21.44 -34.72
CA LYS A 304 -23.68 21.31 -34.99
C LYS A 304 -23.00 20.59 -33.81
N LEU A 305 -22.17 19.57 -34.16
CA LEU A 305 -21.37 18.82 -33.20
C LEU A 305 -19.88 19.12 -33.43
N ASP A 306 -19.24 19.81 -32.51
CA ASP A 306 -17.79 20.05 -32.51
C ASP A 306 -17.10 19.01 -31.60
N GLU A 307 -16.15 18.24 -32.13
CA GLU A 307 -15.46 17.18 -31.44
C GLU A 307 -14.56 17.73 -30.32
N ILE A 308 -14.78 17.26 -29.10
CA ILE A 308 -13.92 17.47 -27.92
C ILE A 308 -12.93 16.33 -27.82
N PHE A 309 -13.45 15.11 -27.87
CA PHE A 309 -12.69 13.86 -27.86
C PHE A 309 -13.32 12.88 -28.85
N GLY A 310 -12.53 12.27 -29.69
CA GLY A 310 -13.03 11.38 -30.73
C GLY A 310 -12.29 10.07 -30.83
N ILE A 311 -13.04 9.04 -31.22
CA ILE A 311 -12.53 7.70 -31.55
C ILE A 311 -13.09 7.32 -32.91
N ASP A 312 -12.21 7.12 -33.88
CA ASP A 312 -12.53 6.61 -35.22
C ASP A 312 -11.65 5.41 -35.54
N GLY A 313 -12.20 4.42 -36.29
CA GLY A 313 -11.33 3.33 -36.65
C GLY A 313 -12.00 2.15 -37.32
N THR A 314 -11.20 1.13 -37.55
CA THR A 314 -11.65 -0.11 -38.18
C THR A 314 -10.94 -1.32 -37.58
N ILE A 315 -11.73 -2.33 -37.24
CA ILE A 315 -11.28 -3.65 -36.82
C ILE A 315 -11.70 -4.65 -37.90
N ALA A 316 -10.82 -5.53 -38.30
CA ALA A 316 -11.08 -6.57 -39.30
C ALA A 316 -10.59 -7.93 -38.76
N GLY A 317 -11.53 -8.85 -38.54
CA GLY A 317 -11.26 -10.12 -37.89
C GLY A 317 -10.65 -9.90 -36.48
N ASP A 318 -9.47 -10.45 -36.26
CA ASP A 318 -8.65 -10.36 -35.06
C ASP A 318 -7.61 -9.21 -35.09
N ARG A 319 -7.69 -8.31 -36.08
CA ARG A 319 -6.74 -7.20 -36.26
C ARG A 319 -7.43 -5.84 -36.17
N ILE A 320 -6.79 -4.93 -35.49
CA ILE A 320 -7.08 -3.51 -35.51
C ILE A 320 -6.32 -2.93 -36.75
N ASN A 321 -7.04 -2.51 -37.76
CA ASN A 321 -6.39 -1.87 -38.91
C ASN A 321 -5.86 -0.50 -38.49
N LEU A 322 -6.73 0.30 -37.87
CA LEU A 322 -6.39 1.57 -37.26
C LEU A 322 -7.57 2.00 -36.37
N ILE A 323 -7.29 2.38 -35.16
CA ILE A 323 -8.18 3.17 -34.32
C ILE A 323 -7.42 4.45 -33.97
N LYS A 324 -8.03 5.59 -34.27
CA LYS A 324 -7.51 6.91 -34.00
C LYS A 324 -8.28 7.47 -32.81
N ILE A 325 -7.57 7.89 -31.77
CA ILE A 325 -8.09 8.56 -30.58
C ILE A 325 -7.54 9.98 -30.61
N THR A 326 -8.43 10.98 -30.67
CA THR A 326 -8.03 12.38 -30.87
C THR A 326 -8.65 13.29 -29.84
N MET A 327 -7.90 14.29 -29.48
CA MET A 327 -8.35 15.52 -28.86
C MET A 327 -7.88 16.66 -29.77
N PRO A 328 -8.74 17.14 -30.69
CA PRO A 328 -8.30 17.99 -31.82
C PRO A 328 -7.85 19.38 -31.39
N LYS A 329 -8.33 19.87 -30.24
CA LYS A 329 -7.95 21.15 -29.66
C LYS A 329 -7.44 20.98 -28.25
N ALA A 330 -6.48 21.82 -27.85
CA ALA A 330 -6.09 21.88 -26.44
C ALA A 330 -7.30 22.30 -25.60
N MET A 331 -7.60 21.50 -24.57
CA MET A 331 -8.72 21.74 -23.68
C MET A 331 -8.16 22.11 -22.30
N SER A 332 -8.78 23.06 -21.63
CA SER A 332 -8.54 23.35 -20.22
C SER A 332 -9.73 22.89 -19.38
N GLY A 333 -9.48 22.48 -18.14
CA GLY A 333 -10.54 22.01 -17.26
C GLY A 333 -10.12 21.96 -15.82
N ASN A 334 -11.01 21.46 -15.00
CA ASN A 334 -10.78 21.13 -13.59
C ASN A 334 -11.31 19.73 -13.29
N ILE A 335 -10.78 19.11 -12.26
CA ILE A 335 -11.18 17.79 -11.79
C ILE A 335 -12.27 17.97 -10.75
N TYR A 336 -13.42 17.30 -10.91
CA TYR A 336 -14.55 17.48 -9.98
C TYR A 336 -14.25 17.07 -8.54
N ALA A 337 -13.37 16.09 -8.32
CA ALA A 337 -12.91 15.73 -6.98
C ALA A 337 -12.09 16.85 -6.32
N PHE A 338 -11.54 17.77 -7.12
CA PHE A 338 -10.72 18.90 -6.71
C PHE A 338 -11.20 20.18 -7.44
N PRO A 339 -12.23 20.85 -6.94
CA PRO A 339 -12.89 21.95 -7.64
C PRO A 339 -11.99 23.14 -8.01
N GLN A 340 -10.90 23.35 -7.25
CA GLN A 340 -9.93 24.41 -7.53
C GLN A 340 -8.81 23.95 -8.50
N SER A 341 -8.87 22.71 -8.98
CA SER A 341 -7.86 22.22 -9.92
C SER A 341 -7.99 22.87 -11.29
N GLU A 342 -6.86 22.96 -11.98
CA GLU A 342 -6.78 23.41 -13.38
C GLU A 342 -5.82 22.52 -14.13
N PHE A 343 -6.12 22.23 -15.41
CA PHE A 343 -5.21 21.53 -16.31
C PHE A 343 -5.50 21.87 -17.76
N GLY A 344 -4.51 21.69 -18.60
CA GLY A 344 -4.65 21.63 -20.06
C GLY A 344 -4.34 20.22 -20.54
N LEU A 345 -5.08 19.75 -21.56
CA LEU A 345 -4.88 18.45 -22.17
C LEU A 345 -4.99 18.54 -23.68
N LYS A 346 -4.05 17.95 -24.42
CA LYS A 346 -4.10 17.78 -25.86
C LYS A 346 -3.40 16.50 -26.27
N GLY A 347 -3.75 15.96 -27.44
CA GLY A 347 -3.03 14.81 -27.97
C GLY A 347 -3.81 13.96 -28.95
N ARG A 348 -3.13 12.93 -29.42
CA ARG A 348 -3.70 11.91 -30.30
C ARG A 348 -2.96 10.60 -30.11
N ALA A 349 -3.68 9.50 -30.21
CA ALA A 349 -3.10 8.16 -30.24
C ALA A 349 -3.69 7.35 -31.41
N PHE A 350 -2.90 6.45 -31.92
CA PHE A 350 -3.27 5.49 -32.95
C PHE A 350 -3.06 4.09 -32.41
N VAL A 351 -4.06 3.24 -32.53
CA VAL A 351 -4.02 1.83 -32.12
C VAL A 351 -4.13 0.97 -33.38
N PHE A 352 -3.24 0.00 -33.52
CA PHE A 352 -3.19 -0.87 -34.72
C PHE A 352 -2.54 -2.22 -34.36
N GLY A 353 -2.68 -3.22 -35.24
CA GLY A 353 -2.08 -4.54 -35.06
C GLY A 353 -3.08 -5.60 -34.57
N GLU A 354 -2.62 -6.63 -33.91
CA GLU A 354 -3.47 -7.71 -33.42
C GLU A 354 -4.32 -7.27 -32.21
N LEU A 355 -5.57 -7.74 -32.14
CA LEU A 355 -6.51 -7.38 -31.05
C LEU A 355 -5.99 -7.82 -29.67
N LYS A 356 -5.29 -8.97 -29.61
CA LYS A 356 -4.70 -9.48 -28.37
C LYS A 356 -3.41 -8.78 -27.96
N SER A 357 -2.73 -8.11 -28.90
CA SER A 357 -1.46 -7.41 -28.68
C SER A 357 -1.41 -6.12 -29.52
N PRO A 358 -2.25 -5.15 -29.20
CA PRO A 358 -2.32 -3.91 -29.97
C PRO A 358 -1.06 -3.07 -29.79
N ARG A 359 -0.68 -2.37 -30.87
CA ARG A 359 0.42 -1.40 -30.87
C ARG A 359 -0.16 0.00 -30.86
N LEU A 360 0.47 0.88 -30.10
CA LEU A 360 0.08 2.28 -30.00
C LEU A 360 1.16 3.20 -30.58
N ARG A 361 0.73 4.33 -31.18
CA ARG A 361 1.61 5.44 -31.58
C ARG A 361 0.93 6.76 -31.26
N GLY A 362 1.73 7.83 -31.16
CA GLY A 362 1.26 9.18 -30.84
C GLY A 362 1.42 9.50 -29.38
N GLY A 363 0.78 10.54 -28.89
CA GLY A 363 0.95 10.91 -27.50
C GLY A 363 -0.06 11.93 -27.00
N TYR A 364 0.01 12.17 -25.71
CA TYR A 364 -0.78 13.18 -25.00
C TYR A 364 0.14 14.08 -24.18
N GLU A 365 -0.26 15.31 -24.05
CA GLU A 365 0.42 16.31 -23.24
C GLU A 365 -0.57 16.91 -22.24
N VAL A 366 -0.22 16.86 -20.96
CA VAL A 366 -0.89 17.59 -19.88
C VAL A 366 -0.07 18.82 -19.57
N THR A 367 -0.70 19.99 -19.50
CA THR A 367 -0.03 21.25 -19.21
C THR A 367 -0.70 21.98 -18.07
N ASN A 368 0.09 22.68 -17.27
CA ASN A 368 -0.37 23.57 -16.19
C ASN A 368 -1.39 22.89 -15.26
N LEU A 369 -1.13 21.61 -14.88
CA LEU A 369 -1.95 20.96 -13.87
C LEU A 369 -1.67 21.60 -12.52
N SER A 370 -2.71 22.09 -11.88
CA SER A 370 -2.70 22.60 -10.51
C SER A 370 -3.83 21.97 -9.71
N ILE A 371 -3.50 21.42 -8.55
CA ILE A 371 -4.46 20.86 -7.57
C ILE A 371 -4.14 21.50 -6.21
N PRO A 372 -4.70 22.70 -5.93
CA PRO A 372 -4.40 23.45 -4.70
C PRO A 372 -4.73 22.68 -3.42
N GLU A 373 -5.78 21.87 -3.44
CA GLU A 373 -6.19 21.03 -2.31
C GLU A 373 -5.11 20.02 -1.89
N LEU A 374 -4.30 19.60 -2.85
CA LEU A 374 -3.16 18.68 -2.65
C LEU A 374 -1.82 19.40 -2.62
N LEU A 375 -1.79 20.74 -2.76
CA LEU A 375 -0.56 21.51 -2.91
C LEU A 375 0.33 20.99 -4.05
N LEU A 376 -0.31 20.54 -5.15
CA LEU A 376 0.32 19.96 -6.32
C LEU A 376 0.24 20.90 -7.50
N THR A 377 1.37 21.14 -8.16
CA THR A 377 1.42 21.80 -9.46
C THR A 377 2.35 21.03 -10.39
N LEU A 378 2.00 20.97 -11.66
CA LEU A 378 2.77 20.33 -12.72
C LEU A 378 2.76 21.22 -13.96
N LYS A 379 3.91 21.60 -14.45
CA LYS A 379 3.98 22.47 -15.64
C LYS A 379 3.68 21.70 -16.91
N GLN A 380 4.30 20.53 -17.07
CA GLN A 380 4.11 19.71 -18.28
C GLN A 380 4.32 18.24 -17.97
N SER A 381 3.50 17.40 -18.56
CA SER A 381 3.69 15.96 -18.65
C SER A 381 3.41 15.48 -20.06
N ASP A 382 4.33 14.71 -20.60
CA ASP A 382 4.24 14.13 -21.93
C ASP A 382 4.08 12.61 -21.83
N LEU A 383 3.25 12.04 -22.66
CA LEU A 383 3.07 10.61 -22.85
C LEU A 383 3.24 10.29 -24.34
N ASP A 384 4.22 9.46 -24.69
CA ASP A 384 4.54 9.10 -26.07
C ASP A 384 4.49 7.58 -26.28
N PHE A 385 3.56 7.12 -27.07
CA PHE A 385 3.33 5.70 -27.38
C PHE A 385 4.26 5.20 -28.47
N LYS A 386 4.96 4.09 -28.23
CA LYS A 386 5.99 3.48 -29.09
C LYS A 386 5.76 1.98 -29.31
N GLY A 387 4.65 1.62 -29.90
CA GLY A 387 4.31 0.22 -30.15
C GLY A 387 3.70 -0.42 -28.91
N HIS A 388 4.44 -1.31 -28.25
CA HIS A 388 4.01 -2.01 -27.03
C HIS A 388 4.53 -1.34 -25.75
N SER A 389 5.08 -0.16 -25.87
CA SER A 389 5.54 0.65 -24.72
C SER A 389 5.08 2.09 -24.87
N ALA A 390 5.13 2.80 -23.76
CA ALA A 390 4.95 4.24 -23.74
C ALA A 390 6.01 4.89 -22.87
N ASP A 391 6.60 5.96 -23.37
CA ASP A 391 7.46 6.84 -22.58
C ASP A 391 6.61 7.94 -21.96
N PHE A 392 6.91 8.27 -20.71
CA PHE A 392 6.31 9.40 -20.04
C PHE A 392 7.37 10.30 -19.42
N ALA A 393 7.09 11.59 -19.43
CA ALA A 393 7.94 12.60 -18.81
C ALA A 393 7.07 13.57 -18.01
N VAL A 394 7.34 13.73 -16.75
CA VAL A 394 6.71 14.68 -15.83
C VAL A 394 7.74 15.74 -15.50
N ARG A 395 7.49 16.98 -15.91
CA ARG A 395 8.42 18.09 -15.78
C ARG A 395 7.88 19.15 -14.83
N ASP A 396 8.77 19.67 -13.99
CA ASP A 396 8.43 20.73 -13.04
C ASP A 396 7.21 20.38 -12.17
N LEU A 397 7.19 19.15 -11.65
CA LEU A 397 6.22 18.73 -10.65
C LEU A 397 6.64 19.33 -9.29
N MET A 398 5.71 20.04 -8.67
CA MET A 398 5.87 20.56 -7.31
C MET A 398 4.83 19.91 -6.40
N LEU A 399 5.28 19.31 -5.30
CA LEU A 399 4.47 18.69 -4.25
C LEU A 399 4.76 19.35 -2.91
N ASN A 400 3.86 20.21 -2.45
CA ASN A 400 3.99 20.92 -1.18
C ASN A 400 5.38 21.55 -0.98
N GLY A 401 5.91 22.21 -2.04
CA GLY A 401 7.22 22.84 -2.04
C GLY A 401 8.41 21.91 -2.32
N SER A 402 8.17 20.65 -2.64
CA SER A 402 9.17 19.69 -3.13
C SER A 402 9.08 19.62 -4.65
N ASP A 403 10.21 19.80 -5.35
CA ASP A 403 10.26 19.64 -6.80
C ASP A 403 10.57 18.21 -7.20
N MET A 404 9.98 17.75 -8.30
CA MET A 404 10.29 16.44 -8.87
C MET A 404 10.23 16.46 -10.39
N GLN A 405 11.08 15.66 -11.00
CA GLN A 405 11.04 15.29 -12.41
C GLN A 405 11.01 13.78 -12.50
N ILE A 406 10.10 13.25 -13.28
CA ILE A 406 9.92 11.81 -13.42
C ILE A 406 9.92 11.48 -14.90
N ASN A 407 10.76 10.54 -15.31
CA ASN A 407 10.76 10.01 -16.68
C ASN A 407 10.68 8.49 -16.59
N GLY A 408 10.01 7.88 -17.54
CA GLY A 408 9.93 6.43 -17.52
C GLY A 408 9.35 5.85 -18.79
N THR A 409 9.40 4.53 -18.85
CA THR A 409 8.82 3.72 -19.92
C THR A 409 8.03 2.59 -19.29
N PHE A 410 6.78 2.42 -19.67
CA PHE A 410 5.94 1.30 -19.23
C PHE A 410 5.41 0.48 -20.40
N SER A 411 5.02 -0.76 -20.12
CA SER A 411 4.37 -1.66 -21.08
C SER A 411 2.92 -1.24 -21.31
N THR A 412 2.48 -1.25 -22.57
CA THR A 412 1.08 -1.06 -22.98
C THR A 412 0.38 -2.37 -23.31
N LEU A 413 1.04 -3.50 -23.10
CA LEU A 413 0.43 -4.81 -23.27
C LEU A 413 -0.54 -5.09 -22.11
N PRO A 414 -1.66 -5.78 -22.39
CA PRO A 414 -2.55 -6.24 -21.34
C PRO A 414 -1.80 -7.17 -20.37
N SER A 415 -1.72 -6.78 -19.10
CA SER A 415 -1.11 -7.55 -18.02
C SER A 415 -1.94 -7.33 -16.76
N THR A 416 -1.82 -8.24 -15.80
CA THR A 416 -2.39 -8.06 -14.45
C THR A 416 -1.65 -7.00 -13.66
N ASP A 417 -0.36 -6.81 -13.99
CA ASP A 417 0.52 -5.87 -13.31
C ASP A 417 0.89 -4.69 -14.23
N PHE A 418 1.00 -3.50 -13.66
CA PHE A 418 1.50 -2.34 -14.37
C PHE A 418 3.04 -2.39 -14.42
N GLU A 419 3.57 -2.70 -15.59
CA GLU A 419 5.00 -2.95 -15.79
C GLU A 419 5.74 -1.69 -16.26
N ILE A 420 6.65 -1.21 -15.41
CA ILE A 420 7.55 -0.10 -15.69
C ILE A 420 8.94 -0.66 -16.00
N SER A 421 9.36 -0.59 -17.25
CA SER A 421 10.67 -1.09 -17.69
C SER A 421 11.81 -0.14 -17.29
N LYS A 422 11.54 1.16 -17.26
CA LYS A 422 12.48 2.20 -16.86
C LYS A 422 11.77 3.28 -16.05
N LEU A 423 12.40 3.77 -14.96
CA LEU A 423 11.90 4.87 -14.15
C LEU A 423 13.06 5.72 -13.63
N ASP A 424 13.14 6.98 -14.04
CA ASP A 424 14.13 7.93 -13.55
C ASP A 424 13.41 9.03 -12.77
N VAL A 425 13.75 9.19 -11.50
CA VAL A 425 13.17 10.22 -10.61
C VAL A 425 14.28 11.14 -10.14
N SER A 426 14.12 12.43 -10.34
CA SER A 426 15.08 13.43 -9.87
C SER A 426 14.37 14.58 -9.14
N SER A 427 15.10 15.18 -8.19
CA SER A 427 14.63 16.33 -7.43
C SER A 427 15.81 17.19 -7.01
N LYS A 428 15.64 18.50 -7.04
CA LYS A 428 16.61 19.44 -6.45
C LYS A 428 16.40 19.57 -4.95
N TYR A 429 15.13 19.53 -4.53
CA TYR A 429 14.73 19.63 -3.12
C TYR A 429 13.49 18.79 -2.83
N LEU A 430 13.65 17.78 -2.00
CA LEU A 430 12.59 16.90 -1.51
C LEU A 430 12.44 17.04 0.00
N ASN A 431 11.29 17.49 0.46
CA ASN A 431 10.92 17.46 1.88
C ASN A 431 9.95 16.30 2.09
N VAL A 432 10.44 15.22 2.72
CA VAL A 432 9.68 13.96 2.88
C VAL A 432 8.43 14.19 3.72
N ASP A 433 8.53 14.94 4.82
CA ASP A 433 7.41 15.18 5.75
C ASP A 433 6.28 15.94 5.05
N LYS A 434 6.63 16.92 4.21
CA LYS A 434 5.67 17.68 3.41
C LYS A 434 5.00 16.84 2.33
N VAL A 435 5.75 15.93 1.68
CA VAL A 435 5.20 15.00 0.68
C VAL A 435 4.28 13.98 1.35
N MET A 436 4.64 13.45 2.50
CA MET A 436 3.76 12.54 3.28
C MET A 436 2.46 13.22 3.67
N ASN A 437 2.48 14.49 4.04
CA ASN A 437 1.27 15.28 4.33
C ASN A 437 0.34 15.38 3.11
N VAL A 438 0.88 15.44 1.88
CA VAL A 438 0.08 15.40 0.65
C VAL A 438 -0.66 14.07 0.52
N SER A 439 0.00 12.95 0.83
CA SER A 439 -0.63 11.62 0.81
C SER A 439 -1.78 11.52 1.82
N GLU A 440 -1.61 12.04 3.02
CA GLU A 440 -2.68 12.11 4.04
C GLU A 440 -3.86 12.98 3.58
N ARG A 441 -3.58 14.10 2.91
CA ARG A 441 -4.62 14.95 2.32
C ARG A 441 -5.37 14.22 1.22
N ALA A 442 -4.66 13.52 0.32
CA ALA A 442 -5.26 12.74 -0.76
C ALA A 442 -6.21 11.65 -0.23
N LEU A 443 -5.86 10.99 0.88
CA LEU A 443 -6.72 10.00 1.54
C LEU A 443 -8.08 10.56 1.99
N LYS A 444 -8.19 11.86 2.28
CA LYS A 444 -9.48 12.51 2.62
C LYS A 444 -10.43 12.58 1.43
N TYR A 445 -9.89 12.60 0.22
CA TYR A 445 -10.64 12.63 -1.04
C TYR A 445 -10.77 11.24 -1.67
N ALA A 446 -10.05 10.24 -1.15
CA ALA A 446 -10.19 8.86 -1.60
C ALA A 446 -11.59 8.32 -1.29
N PRO A 447 -12.17 7.48 -2.18
CA PRO A 447 -13.44 6.83 -1.92
C PRO A 447 -13.34 6.03 -0.62
N LYS A 448 -14.24 6.32 0.33
CA LYS A 448 -14.42 5.49 1.51
C LYS A 448 -14.99 4.15 1.06
N THR A 449 -14.14 3.21 0.76
CA THR A 449 -14.55 1.81 0.55
C THR A 449 -15.21 1.35 1.86
N PRO A 450 -16.46 0.85 1.83
CA PRO A 450 -17.03 0.23 3.01
C PRO A 450 -16.10 -0.91 3.39
N ALA A 451 -15.62 -0.92 4.62
CA ALA A 451 -14.81 -1.99 5.15
C ALA A 451 -15.53 -3.31 4.88
N LYS A 452 -14.99 -4.13 3.98
CA LYS A 452 -15.45 -5.50 3.84
C LYS A 452 -15.10 -6.19 5.15
N THR A 453 -16.08 -6.38 6.00
CA THR A 453 -16.06 -7.30 7.12
C THR A 453 -15.99 -8.72 6.52
N SER A 454 -14.82 -9.13 6.13
CA SER A 454 -14.49 -10.53 5.90
C SER A 454 -13.10 -10.77 6.45
N ALA A 455 -13.07 -11.33 7.64
CA ALA A 455 -11.89 -12.01 8.18
C ALA A 455 -11.39 -13.02 7.15
N SER A 456 -10.10 -12.90 6.76
CA SER A 456 -9.32 -13.69 5.81
C SER A 456 -9.10 -13.06 4.43
N SER A 457 -8.52 -11.87 4.37
CA SER A 457 -7.82 -11.47 3.15
C SER A 457 -6.34 -11.36 3.45
N GLN A 458 -5.55 -12.27 2.87
CA GLN A 458 -4.13 -11.99 2.67
C GLN A 458 -4.02 -10.59 2.04
N PRO A 459 -3.05 -9.76 2.47
CA PRO A 459 -2.82 -8.46 1.85
C PRO A 459 -2.69 -8.66 0.34
N ALA A 460 -3.44 -7.89 -0.43
CA ALA A 460 -3.41 -7.98 -1.89
C ALA A 460 -2.03 -7.60 -2.42
N ASP A 461 -1.54 -8.36 -3.39
CA ASP A 461 -0.30 -8.04 -4.09
C ASP A 461 -0.38 -6.64 -4.72
N ILE A 462 0.72 -5.91 -4.70
CA ILE A 462 0.82 -4.60 -5.34
C ILE A 462 0.97 -4.84 -6.85
N PRO A 463 -0.02 -4.44 -7.69
CA PRO A 463 -0.01 -4.74 -9.11
C PRO A 463 0.90 -3.78 -9.89
N VAL A 464 2.14 -3.58 -9.42
CA VAL A 464 3.14 -2.71 -10.05
C VAL A 464 4.50 -3.39 -10.02
N ILE A 465 5.17 -3.46 -11.17
CA ILE A 465 6.53 -3.94 -11.30
C ILE A 465 7.42 -2.82 -11.85
N ILE A 466 8.55 -2.55 -11.20
CA ILE A 466 9.58 -1.62 -11.67
C ILE A 466 10.86 -2.44 -11.88
N TYR A 467 11.24 -2.66 -13.14
CA TYR A 467 12.44 -3.45 -13.45
C TYR A 467 13.73 -2.67 -13.22
N ASN A 468 13.81 -1.46 -13.79
CA ASN A 468 14.97 -0.60 -13.69
C ASN A 468 14.53 0.82 -13.37
N GLY A 469 14.86 1.28 -12.18
CA GLY A 469 14.64 2.64 -11.78
C GLY A 469 15.91 3.29 -11.27
N SER A 470 15.97 4.60 -11.33
CA SER A 470 17.02 5.41 -10.73
C SER A 470 16.44 6.60 -9.97
N ILE A 471 17.10 6.98 -8.90
CA ILE A 471 16.81 8.21 -8.17
C ILE A 471 18.06 9.09 -8.14
N ASN A 472 17.84 10.40 -8.29
CA ASN A 472 18.90 11.42 -8.20
C ASN A 472 18.36 12.65 -7.49
N PHE A 473 18.57 12.73 -6.18
CA PHE A 473 18.10 13.83 -5.36
C PHE A 473 19.25 14.69 -4.87
N ALA A 474 19.23 15.98 -5.21
CA ALA A 474 20.27 16.89 -4.76
C ALA A 474 20.19 17.14 -3.25
N ARG A 475 18.97 17.29 -2.71
CA ARG A 475 18.72 17.50 -1.28
C ARG A 475 17.43 16.85 -0.84
N ILE A 476 17.48 16.07 0.24
CA ILE A 476 16.34 15.48 0.94
C ILE A 476 16.34 16.02 2.37
N VAL A 477 15.16 16.43 2.85
CA VAL A 477 14.98 16.87 4.24
C VAL A 477 13.85 16.03 4.86
N THR A 478 14.09 15.51 6.06
CA THR A 478 13.07 14.85 6.90
C THR A 478 13.36 15.16 8.35
N GLY A 479 12.41 15.75 9.07
CA GLY A 479 12.64 16.32 10.39
C GLY A 479 13.81 17.33 10.34
N ASN A 480 14.83 17.10 11.16
CA ASN A 480 16.06 17.89 11.20
C ASN A 480 17.18 17.32 10.31
N ILE A 481 16.96 16.18 9.66
CA ILE A 481 17.99 15.48 8.87
C ILE A 481 18.04 16.07 7.47
N ASP A 482 19.24 16.55 7.08
CA ASP A 482 19.59 17.07 5.75
C ASP A 482 20.49 16.08 5.02
N ILE A 483 19.97 15.43 3.99
CA ILE A 483 20.66 14.44 3.16
C ILE A 483 20.90 15.06 1.78
N ARG A 484 22.11 14.92 1.25
CA ARG A 484 22.52 15.56 -0.01
C ARG A 484 23.12 14.59 -1.01
N ASN A 485 22.96 14.91 -2.29
CA ASN A 485 23.56 14.17 -3.41
C ASN A 485 23.24 12.67 -3.36
N THR A 486 21.95 12.35 -3.22
CA THR A 486 21.46 10.96 -3.14
C THR A 486 21.26 10.40 -4.54
N GLN A 487 21.96 9.31 -4.82
CA GLN A 487 21.84 8.53 -6.04
C GLN A 487 21.66 7.07 -5.69
N ALA A 488 20.71 6.38 -6.35
CA ALA A 488 20.51 4.96 -6.18
C ALA A 488 19.76 4.38 -7.38
N GLY A 489 19.90 3.08 -7.60
CA GLY A 489 19.01 2.28 -8.41
C GLY A 489 17.82 1.81 -7.59
N ILE A 490 16.63 1.77 -8.16
CA ILE A 490 15.42 1.25 -7.52
C ILE A 490 14.78 0.14 -8.36
N SER A 491 14.11 -0.78 -7.71
CA SER A 491 13.26 -1.78 -8.37
C SER A 491 12.15 -2.22 -7.43
N LEU A 492 11.03 -2.65 -8.01
CA LEU A 492 9.89 -3.22 -7.29
C LEU A 492 9.42 -4.46 -8.03
N ALA A 493 9.45 -5.60 -7.39
CA ALA A 493 8.91 -6.85 -7.91
C ALA A 493 8.52 -7.76 -6.75
N ASN A 494 7.45 -8.52 -6.90
CA ASN A 494 6.94 -9.44 -5.86
C ASN A 494 6.80 -8.76 -4.49
N ASN A 495 6.29 -7.54 -4.48
CA ASN A 495 6.13 -6.70 -3.30
C ASN A 495 7.44 -6.31 -2.58
N ILE A 496 8.60 -6.57 -3.17
CA ILE A 496 9.89 -6.19 -2.62
C ILE A 496 10.41 -4.93 -3.34
N PHE A 497 10.45 -3.83 -2.60
CA PHE A 497 11.08 -2.60 -3.04
C PHE A 497 12.56 -2.60 -2.67
N ASN A 498 13.44 -2.44 -3.67
CA ASN A 498 14.88 -2.42 -3.48
C ASN A 498 15.47 -1.07 -3.84
N ILE A 499 16.34 -0.59 -2.99
CA ILE A 499 17.26 0.53 -3.25
C ILE A 499 18.67 -0.05 -3.32
N ARG A 500 19.30 0.03 -4.48
CA ARG A 500 20.61 -0.56 -4.76
C ARG A 500 21.64 0.52 -5.07
N ASN A 501 22.90 0.25 -4.69
CA ASN A 501 24.01 1.16 -4.95
C ASN A 501 23.76 2.59 -4.45
N LEU A 502 23.06 2.71 -3.33
CA LEU A 502 22.82 4.00 -2.68
C LEU A 502 24.14 4.70 -2.42
N ARG A 503 24.23 5.96 -2.83
CA ARG A 503 25.31 6.88 -2.53
C ARG A 503 24.70 8.19 -2.12
N THR A 504 25.06 8.66 -0.94
CA THR A 504 24.52 9.91 -0.40
C THR A 504 25.51 10.58 0.55
N ARG A 505 25.25 11.83 0.88
CA ARG A 505 25.92 12.56 1.96
C ARG A 505 24.91 12.86 3.06
N ALA A 506 25.19 12.41 4.27
CA ALA A 506 24.42 12.70 5.45
C ALA A 506 25.36 13.05 6.61
N PHE A 507 24.97 13.99 7.44
CA PHE A 507 25.75 14.40 8.61
C PHE A 507 27.23 14.73 8.25
N ASN A 508 27.44 15.44 7.15
CA ASN A 508 28.74 15.80 6.54
C ASN A 508 29.56 14.60 6.01
N GLY A 509 29.17 13.36 6.27
CA GLY A 509 29.82 12.15 5.78
C GLY A 509 29.26 11.62 4.48
N ARG A 510 29.86 10.53 3.98
CA ARG A 510 29.42 9.78 2.81
C ARG A 510 28.81 8.45 3.29
N VAL A 511 27.60 8.15 2.82
CA VAL A 511 26.92 6.89 3.11
C VAL A 511 26.63 6.18 1.80
N ARG A 512 26.84 4.85 1.78
CA ARG A 512 26.56 4.01 0.64
C ARG A 512 26.01 2.66 1.12
N GLY A 513 25.24 1.98 0.25
CA GLY A 513 24.76 0.64 0.56
C GLY A 513 23.50 0.25 -0.20
N ASN A 514 22.73 -0.62 0.39
CA ASN A 514 21.51 -1.15 -0.17
C ASN A 514 20.43 -1.25 0.92
N ILE A 515 19.18 -1.05 0.50
CA ILE A 515 18.01 -1.19 1.37
C ILE A 515 16.99 -2.03 0.61
N SER A 516 16.34 -2.99 1.26
CA SER A 516 15.22 -3.70 0.69
C SER A 516 14.06 -3.76 1.68
N MET A 517 12.83 -3.57 1.18
CA MET A 517 11.62 -3.56 1.98
C MET A 517 10.55 -4.43 1.32
N ASN A 518 10.03 -5.41 2.03
CA ASN A 518 8.82 -6.11 1.62
C ASN A 518 7.60 -5.28 2.07
N LEU A 519 6.84 -4.78 1.11
CA LEU A 519 5.74 -3.83 1.35
C LEU A 519 4.50 -4.48 2.01
N ILE A 520 4.39 -5.81 1.95
CA ILE A 520 3.30 -6.56 2.60
C ILE A 520 3.69 -6.94 4.04
N SER A 521 4.85 -7.56 4.21
CA SER A 521 5.30 -8.05 5.52
C SER A 521 5.98 -6.98 6.37
N SER A 522 6.22 -5.79 5.81
CA SER A 522 6.99 -4.69 6.43
C SER A 522 8.41 -5.11 6.86
N LEU A 523 8.97 -6.15 6.24
CA LEU A 523 10.35 -6.56 6.50
C LEU A 523 11.30 -5.59 5.79
N LEU A 524 12.10 -4.89 6.57
CA LEU A 524 13.12 -3.95 6.12
C LEU A 524 14.51 -4.51 6.38
N ASN A 525 15.36 -4.58 5.35
CA ASN A 525 16.77 -4.94 5.46
C ASN A 525 17.62 -3.74 5.05
N ILE A 526 18.62 -3.41 5.85
CA ILE A 526 19.46 -2.24 5.69
C ILE A 526 20.92 -2.69 5.75
N ARG A 527 21.68 -2.44 4.67
CA ARG A 527 23.13 -2.63 4.60
C ARG A 527 23.76 -1.32 4.18
N LEU A 528 24.34 -0.61 5.13
CA LEU A 528 24.93 0.69 4.90
C LEU A 528 26.36 0.75 5.42
N ARG A 529 27.20 1.50 4.70
CA ARG A 529 28.57 1.89 5.11
C ARG A 529 28.66 3.40 5.10
N GLY A 530 29.04 3.95 6.22
CA GLY A 530 29.33 5.37 6.37
C GLY A 530 30.81 5.64 6.54
N ASN A 531 31.26 6.79 6.04
CA ASN A 531 32.61 7.26 6.24
C ASN A 531 32.61 8.78 6.39
N GLY A 532 33.33 9.28 7.38
CA GLY A 532 33.45 10.70 7.64
C GLY A 532 32.17 11.34 8.19
N VAL A 533 31.32 10.55 8.87
CA VAL A 533 30.08 11.04 9.44
C VAL A 533 30.35 11.82 10.72
N ASN A 534 29.84 13.04 10.79
CA ASN A 534 29.91 13.84 12.01
C ASN A 534 28.93 13.30 13.04
N VAL A 535 29.44 12.75 14.14
CA VAL A 535 28.65 12.05 15.16
C VAL A 535 27.74 13.01 15.91
N GLU A 536 28.24 14.16 16.32
CA GLU A 536 27.47 15.16 17.05
C GLU A 536 26.24 15.61 16.24
N LYS A 537 26.47 15.92 14.95
CA LYS A 537 25.39 16.27 14.04
C LYS A 537 24.39 15.12 13.86
N ALA A 538 24.89 13.90 13.75
CA ALA A 538 24.01 12.72 13.60
C ALA A 538 23.14 12.49 14.85
N LEU A 539 23.71 12.59 16.02
CA LEU A 539 23.00 12.46 17.29
C LEU A 539 22.00 13.60 17.52
N LEU A 540 22.40 14.83 17.18
CA LEU A 540 21.50 15.98 17.32
C LEU A 540 20.32 15.90 16.34
N ASP A 541 20.60 15.70 15.04
CA ASP A 541 19.58 15.79 13.99
C ASP A 541 18.63 14.57 14.00
N ALA A 542 19.17 13.36 14.29
CA ALA A 542 18.38 12.12 14.25
C ALA A 542 17.76 11.73 15.59
N ALA A 543 18.41 12.04 16.73
CA ALA A 543 17.98 11.61 18.05
C ALA A 543 17.68 12.76 19.02
N GLY A 544 17.90 14.01 18.62
CA GLY A 544 17.75 15.16 19.50
C GLY A 544 18.77 15.22 20.65
N MET A 545 19.84 14.42 20.58
CA MET A 545 20.85 14.27 21.61
C MET A 545 21.96 15.30 21.40
N LYS A 546 21.89 16.40 22.14
CA LYS A 546 22.87 17.48 22.08
C LYS A 546 24.06 17.21 23.01
N ASP A 547 25.26 17.59 22.57
CA ASP A 547 26.49 17.57 23.39
C ASP A 547 26.80 16.20 24.04
N THR A 548 26.42 15.08 23.39
CA THR A 548 26.58 13.72 23.94
C THR A 548 27.88 13.07 23.52
N LEU A 549 28.19 13.12 22.23
CA LEU A 549 29.37 12.52 21.63
C LEU A 549 29.73 13.29 20.36
N SER A 550 30.99 13.72 20.25
CA SER A 550 31.52 14.30 19.03
C SER A 550 32.55 13.38 18.36
N GLY A 551 32.98 13.74 17.15
CA GLY A 551 33.98 13.02 16.38
C GLY A 551 33.52 12.67 14.98
N THR A 552 34.39 11.95 14.26
CA THR A 552 34.15 11.52 12.89
C THR A 552 34.00 10.01 12.81
N ALA A 553 32.83 9.53 12.44
CA ALA A 553 32.54 8.09 12.41
C ALA A 553 32.71 7.47 11.03
N SER A 554 33.18 6.24 11.04
CA SER A 554 32.97 5.24 10.00
C SER A 554 32.12 4.12 10.58
N PHE A 555 31.17 3.58 9.80
CA PHE A 555 30.35 2.46 10.24
C PHE A 555 30.02 1.49 9.12
N ASP A 556 29.74 0.26 9.49
CA ASP A 556 29.20 -0.81 8.62
C ASP A 556 28.00 -1.44 9.33
N THR A 557 26.87 -1.45 8.68
CA THR A 557 25.58 -1.88 9.24
C THR A 557 24.99 -2.97 8.37
N ASP A 558 24.59 -4.09 8.97
CA ASP A 558 23.75 -5.13 8.36
C ASP A 558 22.66 -5.50 9.37
N ILE A 559 21.49 -4.88 9.22
CA ILE A 559 20.36 -5.04 10.14
C ILE A 559 19.07 -5.34 9.37
N SER A 560 18.20 -6.05 10.03
CA SER A 560 16.84 -6.33 9.57
C SER A 560 15.83 -6.05 10.69
N LEU A 561 14.68 -5.52 10.32
CA LEU A 561 13.58 -5.28 11.23
C LEU A 561 12.23 -5.44 10.53
N LYS A 562 11.19 -5.75 11.30
CA LYS A 562 9.84 -5.97 10.80
C LYS A 562 8.83 -5.43 11.80
N GLY A 563 7.72 -4.88 11.31
CA GLY A 563 6.60 -4.45 12.14
C GLY A 563 6.11 -3.05 11.78
N ALA A 564 4.88 -2.76 12.17
CA ALA A 564 4.24 -1.47 11.97
C ALA A 564 4.44 -0.51 13.15
N THR A 565 4.65 -1.05 14.35
CA THR A 565 4.85 -0.27 15.58
C THR A 565 6.32 -0.28 16.02
N TYR A 566 6.72 0.73 16.78
CA TYR A 566 8.08 0.80 17.35
C TYR A 566 8.43 -0.47 18.15
N GLU A 567 7.51 -0.96 18.95
CA GLU A 567 7.72 -2.17 19.76
C GLU A 567 7.96 -3.41 18.89
N GLU A 568 7.14 -3.63 17.86
CA GLU A 568 7.33 -4.73 16.90
C GLU A 568 8.66 -4.63 16.15
N GLN A 569 9.03 -3.41 15.74
CA GLN A 569 10.30 -3.15 15.07
C GLN A 569 11.49 -3.46 15.99
N MET A 570 11.46 -3.02 17.23
CA MET A 570 12.55 -3.30 18.18
C MET A 570 12.64 -4.78 18.54
N ARG A 571 11.53 -5.48 18.78
CA ARG A 571 11.51 -6.92 19.01
C ARG A 571 12.07 -7.72 17.82
N SER A 572 11.83 -7.25 16.60
CA SER A 572 12.28 -7.95 15.39
C SER A 572 13.65 -7.50 14.90
N LEU A 573 14.23 -6.45 15.50
CA LEU A 573 15.53 -5.90 15.10
C LEU A 573 16.64 -6.93 15.31
N LYS A 574 17.34 -7.26 14.23
CA LYS A 574 18.45 -8.22 14.20
C LYS A 574 19.59 -7.70 13.36
N GLY A 575 20.81 -8.10 13.73
CA GLY A 575 22.01 -7.80 12.96
C GLY A 575 23.06 -7.02 13.72
N ASP A 576 24.05 -6.54 13.01
CA ASP A 576 25.24 -5.91 13.58
C ASP A 576 25.47 -4.51 13.03
N VAL A 577 25.97 -3.63 13.91
CA VAL A 577 26.51 -2.29 13.56
C VAL A 577 27.93 -2.21 14.06
N ASN A 578 28.89 -2.21 13.16
CA ASN A 578 30.28 -1.94 13.48
C ASN A 578 30.56 -0.45 13.33
N PHE A 579 31.23 0.15 14.27
CA PHE A 579 31.57 1.58 14.21
C PHE A 579 32.99 1.86 14.67
N ASP A 580 33.56 2.92 14.11
CA ASP A 580 34.87 3.49 14.46
C ASP A 580 34.74 5.01 14.42
N VAL A 581 34.81 5.64 15.58
CA VAL A 581 34.77 7.11 15.75
C VAL A 581 36.16 7.59 16.06
N ARG A 582 36.62 8.56 15.30
CA ARG A 582 37.95 9.13 15.41
C ARG A 582 37.91 10.58 15.91
N ASN A 583 38.94 10.93 16.69
CA ASN A 583 39.17 12.29 17.18
C ASN A 583 37.91 12.91 17.77
N GLY A 584 37.31 12.21 18.70
CA GLY A 584 36.07 12.60 19.33
C GLY A 584 36.23 13.03 20.79
N GLN A 585 35.09 13.45 21.31
CA GLN A 585 34.98 13.84 22.70
C GLN A 585 33.62 13.33 23.21
N PHE A 586 33.64 12.72 24.39
CA PHE A 586 32.39 12.48 25.14
C PHE A 586 31.88 13.82 25.64
N GLY A 587 30.57 14.02 25.59
CA GLY A 587 29.96 15.22 26.17
C GLY A 587 30.25 15.34 27.66
N PRO A 588 30.10 16.52 28.22
CA PRO A 588 30.50 16.75 29.62
C PRO A 588 29.77 15.76 30.55
N PHE A 589 30.56 14.99 31.26
CA PHE A 589 30.10 14.13 32.37
C PHE A 589 29.48 14.94 33.54
N GLY A 590 29.42 16.26 33.43
CA GLY A 590 28.81 17.16 34.43
C GLY A 590 27.33 16.88 34.74
N LYS A 591 26.63 16.21 33.80
CA LYS A 591 25.34 15.58 34.12
C LYS A 591 25.52 14.29 34.90
N LEU A 592 26.65 13.61 34.79
CA LEU A 592 27.01 12.45 35.58
C LEU A 592 27.24 12.86 37.05
N GLU A 593 27.80 14.02 37.29
CA GLU A 593 27.96 14.58 38.67
C GLU A 593 26.60 14.76 39.36
N ASN A 594 25.61 15.28 38.66
CA ASN A 594 24.21 15.31 39.14
C ASN A 594 23.56 13.92 39.17
N LEU A 595 24.06 12.98 38.37
CA LEU A 595 23.58 11.62 38.25
C LEU A 595 23.97 10.68 39.37
N ILE A 596 25.04 10.96 40.04
CA ILE A 596 25.62 10.12 41.12
C ILE A 596 25.31 10.66 42.51
N ILE A 597 24.96 11.94 42.65
CA ILE A 597 24.72 12.60 43.97
C ILE A 597 23.27 12.41 44.46
N ALA A 598 22.33 11.91 43.67
CA ALA A 598 20.93 11.82 44.10
C ALA A 598 20.58 10.49 44.78
N GLU A 599 20.26 10.62 45.97
CA GLU A 599 19.27 9.96 46.85
C GLU A 599 19.36 8.47 47.21
N ASN A 600 20.05 7.56 46.52
CA ASN A 600 19.93 6.12 46.81
C ASN A 600 21.20 5.37 47.22
N ILE A 601 22.31 6.08 47.42
CA ILE A 601 23.53 5.44 47.99
C ILE A 601 23.64 5.88 49.47
N ARG A 602 22.57 5.62 50.24
CA ARG A 602 22.53 6.00 51.65
C ARG A 602 23.25 5.03 52.59
N GLU A 603 23.83 3.93 52.10
CA GLU A 603 24.34 2.88 53.04
C GLU A 603 25.84 2.92 53.29
N SER A 604 26.64 3.71 52.58
CA SER A 604 28.02 3.97 53.03
C SER A 604 28.52 5.35 52.65
N GLN A 605 28.80 6.18 53.59
CA GLN A 605 29.40 7.52 53.42
C GLN A 605 30.74 7.46 52.65
N LEU A 606 31.50 6.38 52.81
CA LEU A 606 32.75 6.09 52.10
C LEU A 606 32.51 5.91 50.60
N PHE A 607 31.45 5.22 50.19
CA PHE A 607 31.15 4.97 48.79
C PHE A 607 30.69 6.25 48.06
N GLN A 608 29.91 7.10 48.76
CA GLN A 608 29.49 8.41 48.21
C GLN A 608 30.68 9.35 48.03
N THR A 609 31.56 9.38 49.01
CA THR A 609 32.77 10.21 48.95
C THR A 609 33.72 9.71 47.84
N ALA A 610 33.79 8.40 47.70
CA ALA A 610 34.57 7.70 46.70
C ALA A 610 34.15 8.01 45.28
N LEU A 611 32.87 7.81 44.98
CA LEU A 611 32.34 8.06 43.64
C LEU A 611 32.32 9.55 43.33
N GLY A 612 31.99 10.40 44.28
CA GLY A 612 32.05 11.85 44.11
C GLY A 612 33.46 12.34 43.74
N GLY A 613 34.51 11.75 44.34
CA GLY A 613 35.90 12.05 44.01
C GLY A 613 36.28 11.59 42.61
N VAL A 614 35.93 10.35 42.22
CA VAL A 614 36.21 9.83 40.86
C VAL A 614 35.57 10.74 39.78
N ILE A 615 34.35 11.16 40.02
CA ILE A 615 33.59 11.94 39.03
C ILE A 615 34.07 13.38 38.98
N SER A 616 34.25 13.98 40.14
CA SER A 616 34.81 15.33 40.18
C SER A 616 36.22 15.38 39.58
N GLY A 617 37.05 14.36 39.79
CA GLY A 617 38.33 14.23 39.09
C GLY A 617 38.22 14.07 37.57
N LEU A 618 37.24 13.29 37.10
CA LEU A 618 37.02 13.09 35.68
C LEU A 618 36.44 14.34 35.00
N THR A 619 35.77 15.22 35.73
CA THR A 619 35.15 16.44 35.18
C THR A 619 36.10 17.65 35.15
N THR A 620 37.16 17.63 36.03
CA THR A 620 38.13 18.76 36.14
C THR A 620 39.29 18.66 35.15
N ILE A 621 39.54 17.50 34.57
CA ILE A 621 40.62 17.28 33.59
C ILE A 621 39.96 16.89 32.29
N ASP A 622 40.58 17.28 31.17
CA ASP A 622 40.08 16.95 29.83
C ASP A 622 40.23 15.43 29.52
N THR A 623 39.49 14.64 30.32
CA THR A 623 39.39 13.18 30.23
C THR A 623 38.46 12.73 29.12
N THR A 624 37.71 13.67 28.52
CA THR A 624 36.61 13.38 27.61
C THR A 624 37.05 13.15 26.18
N HIS A 625 38.29 13.59 25.81
CA HIS A 625 38.86 13.41 24.48
C HIS A 625 39.38 11.97 24.26
N PHE A 626 39.07 11.41 23.08
CA PHE A 626 39.60 10.14 22.61
C PHE A 626 40.07 10.25 21.16
N SER A 627 41.13 9.50 20.82
CA SER A 627 41.60 9.38 19.44
C SER A 627 40.76 8.33 18.65
N GLU A 628 40.29 7.29 19.32
CA GLU A 628 39.54 6.19 18.74
C GLU A 628 38.46 5.69 19.73
N LEU A 629 37.27 5.49 19.22
CA LEU A 629 36.18 4.77 19.88
C LEU A 629 35.58 3.78 18.88
N LYS A 630 35.73 2.48 19.10
CA LYS A 630 35.28 1.46 18.18
C LYS A 630 34.57 0.30 18.91
N GLY A 631 33.67 -0.35 18.19
CA GLY A 631 32.97 -1.50 18.72
C GLY A 631 31.95 -2.07 17.76
N THR A 632 31.22 -3.08 18.23
CA THR A 632 30.13 -3.69 17.52
C THR A 632 28.89 -3.74 18.41
N LEU A 633 27.79 -3.25 17.88
CA LEU A 633 26.46 -3.40 18.48
C LEU A 633 25.75 -4.54 17.77
N SER A 634 25.34 -5.55 18.50
CA SER A 634 24.64 -6.73 17.96
C SER A 634 23.22 -6.74 18.50
N PHE A 635 22.25 -6.67 17.59
CA PHE A 635 20.84 -6.59 17.92
C PHE A 635 20.16 -7.96 17.77
N ASN A 636 19.38 -8.35 18.75
CA ASN A 636 18.51 -9.52 18.68
C ASN A 636 17.38 -9.43 19.70
N ASP A 637 16.14 -9.61 19.24
CA ASP A 637 14.92 -9.66 20.09
C ASP A 637 14.79 -8.53 21.12
N GLY A 638 14.99 -7.30 20.66
CA GLY A 638 14.90 -6.09 21.48
C GLY A 638 16.12 -5.82 22.36
N ILE A 639 17.14 -6.67 22.30
CA ILE A 639 18.37 -6.49 23.06
C ILE A 639 19.51 -6.06 22.15
N CYS A 640 20.22 -5.01 22.54
CA CYS A 640 21.47 -4.57 21.95
C CYS A 640 22.64 -5.09 22.79
N ASN A 641 23.36 -6.08 22.29
CA ASN A 641 24.60 -6.56 22.91
C ASN A 641 25.76 -5.70 22.45
N LEU A 642 26.46 -5.10 23.37
CA LEU A 642 27.71 -4.40 23.14
C LEU A 642 28.85 -5.44 23.17
N LYS A 643 29.23 -5.93 21.98
CA LYS A 643 30.51 -6.66 21.83
C LYS A 643 31.58 -5.61 22.13
N PRO A 644 32.73 -5.97 22.72
CA PRO A 644 33.60 -4.99 23.36
C PRO A 644 33.76 -3.68 22.62
N VAL A 645 33.25 -2.61 23.24
CA VAL A 645 33.45 -1.25 22.77
C VAL A 645 34.67 -0.68 23.48
N THR A 646 35.65 -0.26 22.71
CA THR A 646 36.93 0.27 23.23
C THR A 646 37.11 1.73 22.86
N SER A 647 37.56 2.53 23.82
CA SER A 647 37.93 3.93 23.62
C SER A 647 39.39 4.13 23.98
N LEU A 648 40.17 4.69 23.07
CA LEU A 648 41.56 5.11 23.31
C LEU A 648 41.57 6.61 23.62
N GLY A 649 41.61 6.93 24.90
CA GLY A 649 41.72 8.33 25.34
C GLY A 649 43.18 8.76 25.63
N ASN A 650 43.37 10.02 25.81
CA ASN A 650 44.71 10.58 26.14
C ASN A 650 45.13 10.22 27.58
N ILE A 651 44.18 10.20 28.49
CA ILE A 651 44.37 9.99 29.92
C ILE A 651 43.32 9.05 30.57
N LEU A 652 42.28 8.73 29.80
CA LEU A 652 41.22 7.76 30.16
C LEU A 652 40.90 6.91 28.94
N SER A 653 41.15 5.63 29.03
CA SER A 653 40.77 4.63 28.04
C SER A 653 39.72 3.68 28.62
N LEU A 654 38.77 3.26 27.79
CA LEU A 654 37.60 2.49 28.22
C LEU A 654 37.47 1.16 27.45
N HIS A 655 36.97 0.18 28.15
CA HIS A 655 36.51 -1.09 27.58
C HIS A 655 35.09 -1.34 28.15
N ILE A 656 34.11 -1.32 27.27
CA ILE A 656 32.70 -1.43 27.63
C ILE A 656 32.13 -2.71 27.04
N ALA A 657 31.47 -3.54 27.84
CA ALA A 657 30.78 -4.73 27.39
C ALA A 657 29.49 -4.90 28.22
N GLY A 658 28.48 -5.49 27.60
CA GLY A 658 27.17 -5.71 28.24
C GLY A 658 26.02 -5.64 27.27
N GLU A 659 24.87 -5.39 27.78
CA GLU A 659 23.63 -5.36 26.99
C GLU A 659 22.74 -4.18 27.37
N PHE A 660 21.94 -3.77 26.39
CA PHE A 660 20.92 -2.75 26.53
C PHE A 660 19.58 -3.26 25.99
N ASP A 661 18.56 -3.33 26.85
CA ASP A 661 17.20 -3.67 26.47
C ASP A 661 16.51 -2.42 25.90
N LEU A 662 16.27 -2.43 24.58
CA LEU A 662 15.67 -1.32 23.82
C LEU A 662 14.19 -1.09 24.18
N LEU A 663 13.50 -2.14 24.66
CA LEU A 663 12.07 -2.09 24.99
C LEU A 663 11.83 -1.56 26.39
N ARG A 664 12.68 -1.99 27.33
CA ARG A 664 12.61 -1.58 28.74
C ARG A 664 13.44 -0.35 29.04
N ASN A 665 14.26 0.09 28.07
CA ASN A 665 15.26 1.14 28.25
C ASN A 665 16.19 0.83 29.43
N TYR A 666 16.66 -0.40 29.49
CA TYR A 666 17.41 -0.93 30.65
C TYR A 666 18.83 -1.32 30.24
N ALA A 667 19.82 -0.81 30.96
CA ALA A 667 21.24 -1.10 30.74
C ALA A 667 21.74 -2.14 31.77
N ASP A 668 22.58 -3.09 31.32
CA ASP A 668 23.41 -3.96 32.12
C ASP A 668 24.80 -4.06 31.48
N MET A 669 25.71 -3.20 31.92
CA MET A 669 27.02 -3.04 31.31
C MET A 669 28.11 -3.03 32.34
N LYS A 670 29.30 -3.58 31.96
CA LYS A 670 30.55 -3.41 32.67
C LYS A 670 31.44 -2.44 31.88
N VAL A 671 31.88 -1.40 32.55
CA VAL A 671 32.81 -0.42 32.05
C VAL A 671 34.12 -0.58 32.77
N ARG A 672 35.14 -1.08 32.06
CA ARG A 672 36.50 -1.13 32.58
C ARG A 672 37.30 0.03 32.03
N ALA A 673 38.08 0.66 32.86
CA ALA A 673 38.82 1.87 32.49
C ALA A 673 40.27 1.79 32.92
N ARG A 674 41.11 2.39 32.09
CA ARG A 674 42.50 2.76 32.44
C ARG A 674 42.56 4.25 32.59
N MET A 675 43.06 4.73 33.71
CA MET A 675 43.18 6.16 34.03
C MET A 675 44.61 6.51 34.37
N ALA A 676 45.09 7.62 33.84
CA ALA A 676 46.45 8.11 34.10
C ALA A 676 46.67 8.41 35.57
N SER A 677 47.85 8.17 36.09
CA SER A 677 48.25 8.37 37.49
C SER A 677 48.02 9.82 37.96
N LEU A 678 48.22 10.78 37.11
CA LEU A 678 47.93 12.18 37.40
C LEU A 678 46.48 12.41 37.79
N VAL A 679 45.57 11.71 37.15
CA VAL A 679 44.10 11.80 37.42
C VAL A 679 43.75 11.03 38.67
N SER A 680 44.35 9.85 38.91
CA SER A 680 44.08 9.05 40.11
C SER A 680 44.50 9.79 41.39
N ASN A 681 45.56 10.59 41.35
CA ASN A 681 46.00 11.38 42.50
C ASN A 681 44.99 12.48 42.87
N LEU A 682 44.15 12.92 41.93
CA LEU A 682 43.08 13.89 42.22
C LEU A 682 41.88 13.29 42.87
N LEU A 683 41.80 11.97 42.96
CA LEU A 683 40.67 11.26 43.57
C LEU A 683 40.75 11.17 45.10
N GLY A 684 41.72 11.88 45.70
CA GLY A 684 41.89 11.96 47.15
C GLY A 684 42.10 10.57 47.79
N PRO A 685 41.54 10.29 48.95
CA PRO A 685 41.79 9.05 49.70
C PRO A 685 41.52 7.77 48.90
N ILE A 686 40.63 7.81 47.91
CA ILE A 686 40.35 6.66 47.08
C ILE A 686 41.42 6.43 46.04
N GLY A 687 42.01 7.47 45.50
CA GLY A 687 43.22 7.35 44.66
C GLY A 687 44.38 6.68 45.42
N ALA A 688 44.45 6.87 46.72
CA ALA A 688 45.46 6.21 47.56
C ALA A 688 45.23 4.68 47.74
N ILE A 689 44.01 4.22 47.60
CA ILE A 689 43.63 2.79 47.78
C ILE A 689 43.92 1.93 46.53
N ASN A 690 44.32 2.53 45.43
CA ASN A 690 44.62 1.73 44.23
C ASN A 690 45.89 0.89 44.43
N PRO A 691 45.96 -0.32 43.81
CA PRO A 691 47.10 -1.23 44.01
C PRO A 691 48.46 -0.65 43.69
N ALA A 692 48.56 0.19 42.64
CA ALA A 692 49.86 0.80 42.27
C ALA A 692 50.33 1.85 43.26
N ASN A 693 49.42 2.63 43.85
CA ASN A 693 49.76 3.62 44.84
C ASN A 693 50.06 3.05 46.18
N LEU A 694 49.42 1.95 46.58
CA LEU A 694 49.67 1.22 47.84
C LEU A 694 51.12 0.74 47.90
N ILE A 695 51.66 0.20 46.80
CA ILE A 695 53.00 -0.32 46.75
C ILE A 695 54.07 0.81 46.79
N ASN A 696 53.74 1.99 46.24
CA ASN A 696 54.68 3.09 46.04
C ASN A 696 54.63 4.15 47.16
N SER A 697 53.61 4.20 47.99
CA SER A 697 53.46 5.17 49.07
C SER A 697 53.96 4.60 50.39
N ALA A 698 55.25 4.77 50.67
CA ALA A 698 55.90 4.29 51.88
C ALA A 698 55.53 5.03 53.17
N ALA A 699 54.59 5.95 53.16
CA ALA A 699 54.25 6.75 54.36
C ALA A 699 52.77 6.71 54.70
N SER A 700 52.45 6.27 55.92
CA SER A 700 51.22 6.46 56.66
C SER A 700 49.93 5.81 56.08
N LEU A 701 49.96 4.54 55.79
CA LEU A 701 48.74 3.75 55.66
C LEU A 701 48.25 3.26 56.99
N ASN A 702 47.07 3.67 57.43
CA ASN A 702 46.46 3.18 58.65
C ASN A 702 45.56 1.96 58.37
N ILE A 703 45.11 1.28 59.39
CA ILE A 703 44.27 0.05 59.33
C ILE A 703 42.98 0.26 58.50
N VAL A 704 42.49 1.49 58.47
CA VAL A 704 41.30 1.89 57.70
C VAL A 704 41.55 1.70 56.21
N THR A 705 42.75 2.03 55.69
CA THR A 705 43.12 1.92 54.28
C THR A 705 43.22 0.43 53.86
N ALA A 706 43.73 -0.44 54.72
CA ALA A 706 43.80 -1.87 54.48
C ALA A 706 42.43 -2.54 54.36
N LYS A 707 41.51 -2.18 55.26
CA LYS A 707 40.14 -2.65 55.20
C LYS A 707 39.37 -2.09 53.96
N ALA A 708 39.61 -0.87 53.57
CA ALA A 708 39.03 -0.28 52.41
C ALA A 708 39.55 -0.94 51.10
N PHE A 709 40.84 -1.36 51.09
CA PHE A 709 41.42 -2.07 49.92
C PHE A 709 40.62 -3.32 49.55
N SER A 710 40.29 -4.19 50.50
CA SER A 710 39.53 -5.42 50.24
C SER A 710 38.12 -5.18 49.71
N ILE A 711 37.52 -4.03 50.04
CA ILE A 711 36.18 -3.63 49.63
C ILE A 711 36.20 -3.06 48.22
N PHE A 712 37.20 -2.24 47.89
CA PHE A 712 37.24 -1.45 46.67
C PHE A 712 38.16 -2.01 45.60
N CYS A 713 38.89 -3.11 45.85
CA CYS A 713 39.74 -3.74 44.87
C CYS A 713 39.14 -5.10 44.42
N GLU A 714 39.24 -5.38 43.14
CA GLU A 714 38.82 -6.63 42.53
C GLU A 714 39.99 -7.23 41.72
N MET A 715 40.26 -8.50 41.96
CA MET A 715 41.26 -9.25 41.20
C MET A 715 40.61 -9.76 39.90
N ILE A 716 41.25 -9.48 38.79
CA ILE A 716 40.83 -10.00 37.47
C ILE A 716 41.95 -10.72 36.76
N PRO A 717 41.65 -11.72 35.88
CA PRO A 717 42.64 -12.41 35.09
C PRO A 717 43.42 -11.47 34.16
N GLU A 718 44.67 -11.82 33.89
CA GLU A 718 45.56 -11.01 33.04
C GLU A 718 45.05 -10.77 31.61
N ASN A 719 44.38 -11.75 31.03
CA ASN A 719 43.75 -11.61 29.73
C ASN A 719 42.61 -10.57 29.71
N GLU A 720 41.85 -10.46 30.79
CA GLU A 720 40.80 -9.43 30.94
C GLU A 720 41.40 -8.06 31.24
N MET A 721 42.51 -8.02 31.97
CA MET A 721 43.29 -6.80 32.26
C MET A 721 43.90 -6.24 30.98
N SER A 722 44.43 -7.10 30.12
CA SER A 722 45.04 -6.71 28.84
C SER A 722 44.03 -6.25 27.76
N ALA A 723 42.75 -6.64 27.94
CA ALA A 723 41.67 -6.18 27.07
C ALA A 723 41.34 -4.66 27.24
N ILE A 724 41.76 -4.06 28.37
CA ILE A 724 41.59 -2.63 28.58
C ILE A 724 42.64 -1.88 27.77
N PRO A 725 42.28 -1.03 26.79
CA PRO A 725 43.24 -0.46 25.85
C PRO A 725 44.26 0.48 26.54
N SER A 726 45.41 0.59 25.93
CA SER A 726 46.41 1.62 26.32
C SER A 726 45.95 3.04 26.05
N PHE A 727 46.66 4.04 26.48
CA PHE A 727 46.40 5.41 26.10
C PHE A 727 46.83 5.71 24.64
N SER A 728 46.12 6.64 24.02
CA SER A 728 46.54 7.15 22.71
C SER A 728 47.87 7.96 22.77
N ASN A 729 48.10 8.58 23.90
CA ASN A 729 49.36 9.34 24.15
C ASN A 729 50.44 8.38 24.70
N LYS A 730 51.48 8.14 23.93
CA LYS A 730 52.61 7.26 24.27
C LYS A 730 53.49 7.77 25.44
N TYR A 731 53.37 9.02 25.83
CA TYR A 731 54.13 9.65 26.91
C TYR A 731 53.41 9.52 28.29
N VAL A 732 52.16 9.01 28.30
CA VAL A 732 51.46 8.76 29.55
C VAL A 732 51.84 7.37 30.07
N ASP A 733 52.15 7.32 31.36
CA ASP A 733 52.53 6.06 32.03
C ASP A 733 51.45 5.00 31.86
N ASN A 734 51.81 3.86 31.27
CA ASN A 734 50.95 2.70 31.12
C ASN A 734 50.76 1.93 32.46
N ALA A 735 51.53 2.25 33.54
CA ALA A 735 51.32 1.76 34.89
C ALA A 735 50.07 2.39 35.59
N ALA A 736 49.26 3.11 34.80
CA ALA A 736 48.06 3.80 35.26
C ALA A 736 47.06 2.89 35.97
N THR A 737 46.33 3.49 36.89
CA THR A 737 45.28 2.79 37.62
C THR A 737 44.14 2.33 36.71
N LYS A 738 43.63 1.15 37.03
CA LYS A 738 42.54 0.53 36.32
C LYS A 738 41.38 0.31 37.26
N PHE A 739 40.16 0.54 36.78
CA PHE A 739 38.93 0.37 37.56
C PHE A 739 37.79 -0.20 36.73
N GLN A 740 36.79 -0.72 37.42
CA GLN A 740 35.55 -1.21 36.83
C GLN A 740 34.35 -0.48 37.46
N LEU A 741 33.43 -0.12 36.56
CA LEU A 741 32.09 0.32 36.93
C LEU A 741 31.07 -0.72 36.48
N VAL A 742 30.09 -1.05 37.27
CA VAL A 742 28.89 -1.78 36.89
C VAL A 742 27.77 -0.77 36.71
N VAL A 743 27.28 -0.67 35.46
CA VAL A 743 26.20 0.22 35.06
C VAL A 743 24.97 -0.63 34.88
N ARG A 744 23.97 -0.53 35.76
CA ARG A 744 22.76 -1.35 35.72
C ARG A 744 21.54 -0.56 36.13
N GLY A 745 20.50 -0.55 35.29
CA GLY A 745 19.24 0.10 35.64
C GLY A 745 18.52 0.72 34.43
N ASP A 746 17.44 1.42 34.73
CA ASP A 746 16.62 2.14 33.78
C ASP A 746 17.37 3.40 33.28
N ALA A 747 17.66 3.44 31.99
CA ALA A 747 18.39 4.55 31.37
C ALA A 747 17.60 5.88 31.40
N ALA A 748 16.29 5.84 31.60
CA ALA A 748 15.50 7.03 31.87
C ALA A 748 15.77 7.61 33.27
N LYS A 749 16.43 6.83 34.15
CA LYS A 749 16.84 7.24 35.51
C LYS A 749 18.35 7.17 35.67
N PRO A 750 19.08 7.97 34.91
CA PRO A 750 20.55 7.85 34.83
C PRO A 750 21.27 8.02 36.17
N LEU A 751 20.65 8.72 37.15
CA LEU A 751 21.17 8.90 38.49
C LEU A 751 21.39 7.62 39.31
N THR A 752 20.71 6.53 38.91
CA THR A 752 20.75 5.26 39.65
C THR A 752 21.53 4.17 38.90
N LEU A 753 22.15 4.50 37.78
CA LEU A 753 22.77 3.51 36.89
C LEU A 753 24.05 2.88 37.44
N VAL A 754 24.93 3.65 38.07
CA VAL A 754 26.19 3.13 38.63
C VAL A 754 25.93 2.38 39.91
N LYS A 755 26.14 1.06 39.92
CA LYS A 755 25.89 0.18 41.04
C LYS A 755 27.14 -0.17 41.85
N SER A 756 28.30 -0.17 41.20
CA SER A 756 29.56 -0.44 41.90
C SER A 756 30.74 0.20 41.22
N PHE A 757 31.73 0.52 41.98
CA PHE A 757 33.07 0.92 41.55
C PHE A 757 34.09 0.03 42.24
N LYS A 758 35.06 -0.48 41.44
CA LYS A 758 36.19 -1.26 42.02
C LYS A 758 37.46 -0.93 41.25
N TRP A 759 38.57 -0.80 41.99
CA TRP A 759 39.92 -0.83 41.41
C TRP A 759 40.19 -2.23 40.91
N LEU A 760 40.91 -2.36 39.80
CA LEU A 760 41.31 -3.63 39.21
C LEU A 760 42.78 -3.88 39.46
N ALA A 761 43.11 -5.10 39.84
CA ALA A 761 44.48 -5.63 39.98
C ALA A 761 44.60 -7.00 39.34
N THR A 762 45.77 -7.31 38.79
CA THR A 762 46.13 -8.70 38.43
C THR A 762 46.37 -9.47 39.72
N GLU A 763 46.42 -10.81 39.65
CA GLU A 763 46.67 -11.65 40.82
C GLU A 763 47.98 -11.26 41.52
N THR A 764 49.05 -10.99 40.74
CA THR A 764 50.33 -10.57 41.29
C THR A 764 50.26 -9.18 41.91
N GLU A 765 49.60 -8.22 41.27
CA GLU A 765 49.42 -6.87 41.80
C GLU A 765 48.55 -6.89 43.08
N TYR A 766 47.53 -7.69 43.10
CA TYR A 766 46.63 -7.83 44.23
C TYR A 766 47.35 -8.48 45.44
N GLN A 767 48.08 -9.58 45.22
CA GLN A 767 48.82 -10.25 46.23
C GLN A 767 49.92 -9.37 46.85
N ASN A 768 50.69 -8.70 45.99
CA ASN A 768 51.70 -7.74 46.41
C ASN A 768 51.11 -6.60 47.31
N ALA A 769 49.97 -6.11 46.93
CA ALA A 769 49.25 -5.09 47.72
C ALA A 769 48.73 -5.62 49.05
N VAL A 770 48.22 -6.86 49.09
CA VAL A 770 47.81 -7.57 50.31
C VAL A 770 49.01 -7.81 51.24
N ASP A 771 50.12 -8.31 50.69
CA ASP A 771 51.31 -8.58 51.45
C ASP A 771 51.90 -7.32 52.04
N TYR A 772 51.88 -6.20 51.27
CA TYR A 772 52.31 -4.90 51.77
C TYR A 772 51.38 -4.44 52.88
N VAL A 773 50.09 -4.48 52.73
CA VAL A 773 49.10 -4.13 53.79
C VAL A 773 49.29 -4.95 55.06
N ASN A 774 49.53 -6.27 54.91
CA ASN A 774 49.80 -7.16 56.04
C ASN A 774 51.17 -6.91 56.71
N SER A 775 52.12 -6.28 56.00
CA SER A 775 53.43 -5.91 56.55
C SER A 775 53.41 -4.67 57.41
N ILE A 776 52.31 -3.94 57.40
CA ILE A 776 52.15 -2.71 58.21
C ILE A 776 51.93 -3.15 59.70
N PRO A 777 52.76 -2.73 60.66
CA PRO A 777 52.54 -3.07 62.03
C PRO A 777 51.18 -2.61 62.58
N GLU A 778 50.52 -3.49 63.37
CA GLU A 778 49.28 -3.06 64.04
C GLU A 778 49.59 -1.86 64.91
N PRO A 779 48.74 -0.83 64.95
CA PRO A 779 48.98 0.31 65.83
C PRO A 779 49.03 -0.15 67.29
N VAL A 780 50.02 0.30 68.05
CA VAL A 780 50.16 0.05 69.42
C VAL A 780 48.93 0.64 70.16
N GLU A 781 48.24 -0.16 71.01
CA GLU A 781 47.12 0.29 71.86
C GLU A 781 47.52 1.56 72.64
N GLY A 782 46.94 2.72 72.22
CA GLY A 782 47.22 4.01 72.90
C GLY A 782 47.50 5.18 71.94
N SER A 783 47.67 4.98 70.61
CA SER A 783 47.64 6.06 69.63
C SER A 783 46.19 6.39 69.26
N GLU A 784 45.81 7.65 69.44
CA GLU A 784 44.47 8.09 68.99
C GLU A 784 44.22 7.65 67.52
N ALA A 785 43.38 6.62 67.40
CA ALA A 785 42.94 6.16 66.07
C ALA A 785 41.98 7.24 65.56
N THR A 786 42.45 8.02 64.61
CA THR A 786 41.59 8.95 63.83
C THR A 786 40.41 8.15 63.30
N THR A 787 39.22 8.44 63.78
CA THR A 787 38.02 7.72 63.29
C THR A 787 37.72 8.08 61.87
N ILE A 788 37.07 7.15 61.16
CA ILE A 788 36.62 7.40 59.77
C ILE A 788 35.86 8.72 59.64
N GLU A 789 35.19 9.15 60.69
CA GLU A 789 34.46 10.42 60.85
C GLU A 789 35.38 11.63 60.83
N GLU A 790 36.55 11.56 61.54
CA GLU A 790 37.52 12.66 61.58
C GLU A 790 38.25 12.82 60.24
N VAL A 791 38.59 11.74 59.50
CA VAL A 791 39.18 11.77 58.15
C VAL A 791 38.16 12.35 57.19
N VAL A 792 36.87 12.02 57.33
CA VAL A 792 35.80 12.56 56.50
C VAL A 792 35.59 14.05 56.79
N GLN A 793 35.69 14.49 58.05
CA GLN A 793 35.59 15.90 58.41
C GLN A 793 36.78 16.73 57.91
N GLU A 794 37.98 16.19 57.94
CA GLU A 794 39.19 16.88 57.45
C GLU A 794 39.16 17.03 55.90
N VAL A 795 38.74 15.99 55.23
CA VAL A 795 38.50 15.99 53.78
C VAL A 795 37.36 16.94 53.38
N ASP A 796 36.29 17.01 54.18
CA ASP A 796 35.23 18.00 53.93
C ASP A 796 35.64 19.43 54.21
N ALA A 797 36.54 19.67 55.15
CA ALA A 797 37.13 20.98 55.39
C ALA A 797 38.07 21.45 54.24
N GLU A 798 38.88 20.52 53.75
CA GLU A 798 39.72 20.79 52.55
C GLU A 798 38.86 21.01 51.28
N LYS A 799 37.81 20.23 51.08
CA LYS A 799 36.85 20.41 49.97
C LYS A 799 36.17 21.78 50.04
N LYS A 800 35.74 22.23 51.20
CA LYS A 800 35.15 23.57 51.39
C LYS A 800 36.14 24.66 51.01
N THR A 801 37.38 24.48 51.35
CA THR A 801 38.49 25.42 51.06
C THR A 801 38.80 25.40 49.55
N LEU A 802 38.81 24.24 48.90
CA LEU A 802 39.01 24.10 47.44
C LEU A 802 37.80 24.63 46.66
N ARG A 803 36.58 24.34 47.08
CA ARG A 803 35.35 24.94 46.48
C ARG A 803 35.37 26.46 46.58
N TYR A 804 35.81 27.00 47.67
CA TYR A 804 35.93 28.45 47.86
C TYR A 804 36.97 29.05 46.91
N LYS A 805 38.12 28.40 46.79
CA LYS A 805 39.19 28.83 45.85
C LYS A 805 38.75 28.76 44.39
N VAL A 806 38.11 27.67 44.00
CA VAL A 806 37.59 27.46 42.64
C VAL A 806 36.45 28.45 42.34
N LYS A 807 35.54 28.67 43.27
CA LYS A 807 34.45 29.64 43.09
C LYS A 807 34.95 31.08 42.98
N ASN A 808 36.08 31.40 43.61
CA ASN A 808 36.70 32.72 43.50
C ASN A 808 37.55 32.88 42.24
N MET A 809 38.15 31.83 41.69
CA MET A 809 38.76 31.86 40.37
C MET A 809 37.71 32.18 39.27
N PHE A 810 36.60 31.49 39.25
CA PHE A 810 35.52 31.75 38.28
C PHE A 810 34.80 33.08 38.45
N LYS A 811 34.80 33.65 39.69
CA LYS A 811 34.27 35.01 39.88
C LYS A 811 35.25 36.11 39.36
N LYS A 812 36.56 35.84 39.33
CA LYS A 812 37.53 36.78 38.79
C LYS A 812 37.44 36.89 37.25
N ASP A 813 37.19 35.77 36.57
CA ASP A 813 36.99 35.75 35.11
C ASP A 813 35.69 36.43 34.65
N LYS A 814 34.60 36.32 35.43
CA LYS A 814 33.33 37.04 35.11
C LYS A 814 33.43 38.55 35.27
N ASN A 815 34.24 39.04 36.17
CA ASN A 815 34.44 40.48 36.38
C ASN A 815 35.43 41.09 35.38
N ALA A 816 36.16 40.26 34.62
CA ALA A 816 37.04 40.73 33.56
C ALA A 816 36.30 40.88 32.18
N GLU A 817 35.20 40.21 32.01
CA GLU A 817 34.39 40.35 30.80
C GLU A 817 33.34 41.47 30.86
N GLU A 818 33.01 42.00 32.04
CA GLU A 818 32.05 43.15 32.21
C GLU A 818 32.72 44.53 32.12
N THR A 819 34.07 44.62 31.98
CA THR A 819 34.80 45.92 31.85
C THR A 819 35.21 46.22 30.42
N ASP A 820 34.87 45.40 29.44
CA ASP A 820 35.18 45.64 28.03
C ASP A 820 33.89 45.63 27.15
N ARG A 821 32.80 46.15 27.68
CA ARG A 821 31.63 46.53 26.90
C ARG A 821 31.24 47.97 27.10
#